data_c6a080c9752cda4496843b4283ec2da5
#
_entry.id   c6a080c9752cda4496843b4283ec2da5
#
_cell.length_a   1.000
_cell.length_b   1.000
_cell.length_c   1.000
_cell.angle_alpha   90.00
_cell.angle_beta   90.00
_cell.angle_gamma   90.00
#
_symmetry.space_group_name_H-M   'P 1'
#
loop_
_entity.id
_entity.type
_entity.pdbx_description
1 polymer ?
#
loop_
_entity_poly.entity_id
_entity_poly.type
_entity_poly.pdbx_seq_one_letter_code
_entity_poly.pdbx_strand_id
1 'polypeptide(L)'
;MKKINAIALITLFLNSLTFFGQQAPIAKLKVTGKVIEKTSKQPLEYATITLRLPNNIKAISGGITNNKGEFSAEVTPGTYDITVEFISFKSTEIKGKKIDSNTNLGTIALSEDAAQLNEVIVRAEKTTVEIKLDKKVFNVGNDLMVKGGTVSDVLSNIPSVSVDVEGNVSLRGNDNVKILIDGRPSNAINITEALRIIPADAIDKVEVITNPSARYDAEGGGGILNIVLKKGKNQGFNGTFIANGGMPDNNGLSGTINYKNKKVSLFSTQGYSFRSNPGNMINETTYFNSDNSIRNSIVEPRENERFGKGYNGNFGIELAFDKKTTWTNTINYRNNNGNNTDYVFQKYYTALNTYDYTKNRTNREGSDSENIEYTTNFTKNFKKEGHKFTIDGSISTNNDDTAAIVTETGTNTSVTKLDNTINNQKQNRVLVQSDYVLPLGKGSQFEAGYRGDFSKLVTDYQVKNDGIINPNFTNVLEYKEKVNALYTQYGFKQNKLSVLLGMRYEDSNIEINQLATSDYNTKKYGNFFPSAFFTYELSDKSSTSISYSRRIQRPRGRMLNPFSNLSSNINIFVGNPDLNPAMTDAIDFGYIKRWTKLTLSSSLYYNKTTDVFQMARRESGNFVNGTPIIITSPINVATEFRTGFEFTLNYSPYKWWKLNSNFNFFQSDTRGNFVYTNFNNVVVTQNFDKITSSWFSRLTSKITLPSKIDWQTNLMYMGGQSNAQGRVLGNFSANLAFSKDVLKDKGTIAFNVNDVFNGRKRIMETYLPGVLSSRAEMQWRIRQVTLSFTYRFNKTKNERERQPKKMNDNGSEMEFQG
;
A
#
# COMPACT_ATOMS: atom_id res chain seq x y z
N MET A 1 -27.31 -24.44 72.47
CA MET A 1 -28.63 -24.46 71.87
C MET A 1 -28.72 -23.70 70.57
N LYS A 2 -27.75 -23.86 69.60
CA LYS A 2 -27.81 -23.25 68.26
C LYS A 2 -27.55 -24.24 67.13
N LYS A 3 -27.51 -25.55 67.39
CA LYS A 3 -27.30 -26.59 66.38
C LYS A 3 -28.46 -27.50 66.05
N ILE A 4 -29.60 -27.32 66.80
CA ILE A 4 -30.81 -28.16 66.63
C ILE A 4 -31.79 -27.57 65.62
N ASN A 5 -31.75 -26.25 65.34
CA ASN A 5 -32.66 -25.60 64.40
C ASN A 5 -32.29 -25.73 62.96
N ALA A 6 -31.07 -26.11 62.63
CA ALA A 6 -30.62 -26.28 61.23
C ALA A 6 -31.03 -27.66 60.66
N ILE A 7 -31.11 -28.67 61.46
CA ILE A 7 -31.48 -30.02 61.02
C ILE A 7 -33.00 -30.12 60.81
N ALA A 8 -33.82 -29.41 61.62
CA ALA A 8 -35.27 -29.35 61.43
C ALA A 8 -35.72 -28.60 60.17
N LEU A 9 -34.93 -27.61 59.70
CA LEU A 9 -35.21 -26.90 58.47
C LEU A 9 -34.79 -27.71 57.21
N ILE A 10 -33.78 -28.56 57.29
CA ILE A 10 -33.33 -29.42 56.19
C ILE A 10 -34.28 -30.60 56.03
N THR A 11 -34.87 -31.14 57.10
CA THR A 11 -35.88 -32.20 57.01
C THR A 11 -37.24 -31.71 56.51
N LEU A 12 -37.64 -30.47 56.76
CA LEU A 12 -38.82 -29.87 56.18
C LEU A 12 -38.66 -29.55 54.64
N PHE A 13 -37.43 -29.28 54.17
CA PHE A 13 -37.19 -29.02 52.77
C PHE A 13 -37.04 -30.30 51.93
N LEU A 14 -36.71 -31.42 52.52
CA LEU A 14 -36.60 -32.70 51.84
C LEU A 14 -37.99 -33.45 51.73
N ASN A 15 -38.99 -33.04 52.43
CA ASN A 15 -40.36 -33.63 52.32
C ASN A 15 -41.27 -32.85 51.36
N SER A 16 -40.85 -31.72 50.80
CA SER A 16 -41.67 -30.99 49.81
C SER A 16 -41.38 -31.36 48.37
N LEU A 17 -40.43 -32.33 48.08
CA LEU A 17 -39.98 -32.71 46.75
C LEU A 17 -40.62 -34.00 46.20
N THR A 18 -41.64 -34.54 46.84
CA THR A 18 -42.25 -35.82 46.40
C THR A 18 -43.70 -35.73 45.90
N PHE A 19 -44.11 -34.58 45.34
CA PHE A 19 -45.38 -34.46 44.57
C PHE A 19 -45.19 -33.75 43.23
N PHE A 20 -44.31 -34.28 42.38
CA PHE A 20 -44.42 -34.07 40.93
C PHE A 20 -44.90 -35.38 40.32
N GLY A 21 -46.21 -35.44 40.05
CA GLY A 21 -46.79 -36.53 39.29
C GLY A 21 -46.06 -36.67 37.95
N GLN A 22 -45.51 -37.84 37.68
CA GLN A 22 -45.02 -38.24 36.38
C GLN A 22 -46.22 -38.19 35.39
N GLN A 23 -46.34 -37.13 34.62
CA GLN A 23 -47.09 -37.18 33.36
C GLN A 23 -46.49 -38.25 32.49
N ALA A 24 -47.25 -39.26 32.11
CA ALA A 24 -46.85 -40.24 31.12
C ALA A 24 -46.36 -39.57 29.88
N PRO A 25 -45.25 -40.01 29.26
CA PRO A 25 -44.69 -39.38 28.05
C PRO A 25 -45.78 -39.40 26.96
N ILE A 26 -46.19 -38.20 26.51
CA ILE A 26 -47.13 -38.05 25.40
C ILE A 26 -46.45 -38.65 24.17
N ALA A 27 -47.05 -39.69 23.58
CA ALA A 27 -46.52 -40.35 22.39
C ALA A 27 -46.32 -39.35 21.26
N LYS A 28 -45.10 -39.20 20.77
CA LYS A 28 -44.79 -38.33 19.63
C LYS A 28 -45.14 -39.01 18.32
N LEU A 29 -45.81 -38.29 17.46
CA LEU A 29 -46.19 -38.72 16.10
C LEU A 29 -45.19 -38.21 15.09
N LYS A 30 -44.94 -39.01 14.04
CA LYS A 30 -44.04 -38.64 12.95
C LYS A 30 -44.79 -37.97 11.80
N VAL A 31 -44.30 -36.81 11.38
CA VAL A 31 -44.76 -36.10 10.20
C VAL A 31 -43.66 -36.24 9.15
N THR A 32 -43.98 -36.88 8.02
CA THR A 32 -43.02 -37.13 6.92
C THR A 32 -43.51 -36.52 5.60
N GLY A 33 -42.63 -36.35 4.65
CA GLY A 33 -42.95 -35.89 3.30
C GLY A 33 -41.70 -35.70 2.45
N LYS A 34 -41.87 -35.21 1.23
CA LYS A 34 -40.82 -34.94 0.29
C LYS A 34 -40.94 -33.54 -0.31
N VAL A 35 -39.89 -32.81 -0.39
CA VAL A 35 -39.83 -31.46 -1.00
C VAL A 35 -39.08 -31.49 -2.31
N ILE A 36 -39.68 -30.96 -3.36
CA ILE A 36 -39.12 -30.90 -4.73
C ILE A 36 -39.22 -29.49 -5.31
N GLU A 37 -38.41 -29.16 -6.27
CA GLU A 37 -38.63 -28.02 -7.13
C GLU A 37 -39.80 -28.26 -8.11
N LYS A 38 -40.68 -27.29 -8.26
CA LYS A 38 -41.90 -27.42 -9.04
C LYS A 38 -41.61 -27.63 -10.54
N THR A 39 -40.60 -26.94 -11.09
CA THR A 39 -40.27 -26.92 -12.54
C THR A 39 -39.41 -28.13 -12.94
N SER A 40 -38.30 -28.36 -12.26
CA SER A 40 -37.34 -29.42 -12.60
C SER A 40 -37.65 -30.79 -11.99
N LYS A 41 -38.62 -30.84 -11.02
CA LYS A 41 -38.94 -32.04 -10.24
C LYS A 41 -37.78 -32.62 -9.42
N GLN A 42 -36.68 -31.88 -9.33
CA GLN A 42 -35.48 -32.27 -8.56
C GLN A 42 -35.76 -32.19 -7.05
N PRO A 43 -35.27 -33.15 -6.23
CA PRO A 43 -35.38 -33.07 -4.80
C PRO A 43 -34.58 -31.86 -4.24
N LEU A 44 -35.18 -31.16 -3.28
CA LEU A 44 -34.54 -30.03 -2.61
C LEU A 44 -33.93 -30.54 -1.29
N GLU A 45 -32.58 -30.64 -1.24
CA GLU A 45 -31.83 -30.98 -0.04
C GLU A 45 -31.68 -29.75 0.85
N TYR A 46 -31.81 -29.91 2.17
CA TYR A 46 -31.77 -28.84 3.19
C TYR A 46 -32.96 -27.87 3.16
N ALA A 47 -34.07 -28.21 2.57
CA ALA A 47 -35.31 -27.45 2.79
C ALA A 47 -35.75 -27.58 4.25
N THR A 48 -36.15 -26.47 4.84
CA THR A 48 -36.54 -26.39 6.26
C THR A 48 -38.04 -26.53 6.39
N ILE A 49 -38.48 -27.44 7.28
CA ILE A 49 -39.88 -27.66 7.64
C ILE A 49 -40.08 -27.19 9.07
N THR A 50 -41.06 -26.33 9.33
CA THR A 50 -41.35 -25.76 10.65
C THR A 50 -42.84 -26.03 11.00
N LEU A 51 -43.10 -26.62 12.17
CA LEU A 51 -44.44 -26.85 12.70
C LEU A 51 -44.70 -25.90 13.86
N ARG A 52 -45.83 -25.17 13.79
CA ARG A 52 -46.28 -24.19 14.80
C ARG A 52 -47.72 -24.47 15.19
N LEU A 53 -48.09 -24.08 16.40
CA LEU A 53 -49.53 -24.02 16.73
C LEU A 53 -50.20 -22.88 15.94
N PRO A 54 -51.50 -23.03 15.60
CA PRO A 54 -52.23 -21.96 14.92
C PRO A 54 -52.14 -20.65 15.70
N ASN A 55 -51.86 -19.56 14.97
CA ASN A 55 -51.66 -18.20 15.52
C ASN A 55 -50.48 -18.02 16.46
N ASN A 56 -49.50 -18.94 16.49
CA ASN A 56 -48.29 -18.82 17.29
C ASN A 56 -47.05 -18.70 16.41
N ILE A 57 -46.20 -17.71 16.69
CA ILE A 57 -44.94 -17.45 15.93
C ILE A 57 -43.83 -18.45 16.32
N LYS A 58 -43.91 -19.06 17.50
CA LYS A 58 -42.83 -19.95 18.00
C LYS A 58 -42.94 -21.34 17.37
N ALA A 59 -41.87 -21.81 16.75
CA ALA A 59 -41.76 -23.19 16.28
C ALA A 59 -41.79 -24.17 17.44
N ILE A 60 -42.60 -25.22 17.31
CA ILE A 60 -42.68 -26.32 18.29
C ILE A 60 -41.83 -27.50 17.87
N SER A 61 -41.78 -27.77 16.57
CA SER A 61 -40.98 -28.84 15.98
C SER A 61 -40.62 -28.50 14.55
N GLY A 62 -39.68 -29.24 13.96
CA GLY A 62 -39.27 -29.08 12.57
C GLY A 62 -38.32 -30.17 12.11
N GLY A 63 -37.98 -30.12 10.83
CA GLY A 63 -37.04 -31.01 10.19
C GLY A 63 -36.33 -30.33 9.01
N ILE A 64 -35.34 -31.01 8.50
CA ILE A 64 -34.59 -30.59 7.28
C ILE A 64 -34.61 -31.76 6.32
N THR A 65 -34.78 -31.51 5.03
CA THR A 65 -34.76 -32.53 3.98
C THR A 65 -33.36 -33.09 3.74
N ASN A 66 -33.32 -34.40 3.45
CA ASN A 66 -32.10 -35.10 3.03
C ASN A 66 -31.82 -34.93 1.51
N ASN A 67 -30.81 -35.60 0.98
CA ASN A 67 -30.41 -35.55 -0.45
C ASN A 67 -31.47 -36.13 -1.42
N LYS A 68 -32.50 -36.83 -0.93
CA LYS A 68 -33.67 -37.30 -1.71
C LYS A 68 -34.85 -36.35 -1.58
N GLY A 69 -34.70 -35.22 -0.84
CA GLY A 69 -35.76 -34.27 -0.52
C GLY A 69 -36.72 -34.72 0.58
N GLU A 70 -36.45 -35.80 1.32
CA GLU A 70 -37.32 -36.38 2.30
C GLU A 70 -37.05 -35.77 3.69
N PHE A 71 -38.09 -35.55 4.49
CA PHE A 71 -38.00 -35.05 5.84
C PHE A 71 -38.82 -35.89 6.82
N SER A 72 -38.45 -35.79 8.10
CA SER A 72 -39.18 -36.36 9.23
C SER A 72 -39.10 -35.40 10.41
N ALA A 73 -40.25 -35.03 10.96
CA ALA A 73 -40.39 -34.22 12.17
C ALA A 73 -41.27 -34.94 13.18
N GLU A 74 -41.02 -34.73 14.48
CA GLU A 74 -41.82 -35.36 15.55
C GLU A 74 -42.62 -34.31 16.30
N VAL A 75 -43.95 -34.55 16.46
CA VAL A 75 -44.85 -33.66 17.17
C VAL A 75 -45.79 -34.44 18.08
N THR A 76 -46.36 -33.81 19.10
CA THR A 76 -47.48 -34.35 19.89
C THR A 76 -48.78 -34.27 19.09
N PRO A 77 -49.79 -35.12 19.35
CA PRO A 77 -51.12 -34.97 18.73
C PRO A 77 -51.66 -33.56 18.89
N GLY A 78 -52.10 -32.95 17.78
CA GLY A 78 -52.58 -31.55 17.77
C GLY A 78 -52.83 -31.00 16.38
N THR A 79 -53.23 -29.75 16.30
CA THR A 79 -53.41 -29.01 15.04
C THR A 79 -52.22 -28.09 14.85
N TYR A 80 -51.61 -28.08 13.65
CA TYR A 80 -50.40 -27.34 13.34
C TYR A 80 -50.50 -26.59 12.02
N ASP A 81 -49.87 -25.43 11.99
CA ASP A 81 -49.49 -24.74 10.76
C ASP A 81 -48.08 -25.18 10.40
N ILE A 82 -47.92 -25.70 9.17
CA ILE A 82 -46.65 -26.28 8.67
C ILE A 82 -46.12 -25.37 7.56
N THR A 83 -44.92 -24.84 7.77
CA THR A 83 -44.25 -23.98 6.80
C THR A 83 -43.07 -24.76 6.22
N VAL A 84 -42.95 -24.77 4.87
CA VAL A 84 -41.84 -25.37 4.15
C VAL A 84 -41.11 -24.27 3.40
N GLU A 85 -39.80 -24.10 3.68
CA GLU A 85 -38.98 -23.02 3.19
C GLU A 85 -37.70 -23.58 2.58
N PHE A 86 -37.26 -22.96 1.47
CA PHE A 86 -35.98 -23.19 0.88
C PHE A 86 -35.44 -21.90 0.27
N ILE A 87 -34.11 -21.68 0.34
CA ILE A 87 -33.48 -20.44 -0.14
C ILE A 87 -33.80 -20.21 -1.60
N SER A 88 -34.28 -19.02 -1.95
CA SER A 88 -34.68 -18.60 -3.29
C SER A 88 -36.00 -19.22 -3.81
N PHE A 89 -36.80 -19.86 -2.93
CA PHE A 89 -38.11 -20.41 -3.27
C PHE A 89 -39.22 -19.75 -2.45
N LYS A 90 -40.42 -19.66 -3.03
CA LYS A 90 -41.60 -19.22 -2.29
C LYS A 90 -41.93 -20.23 -1.19
N SER A 91 -42.03 -19.77 0.02
CA SER A 91 -42.48 -20.62 1.15
C SER A 91 -43.88 -21.15 0.87
N THR A 92 -44.11 -22.41 1.22
CA THR A 92 -45.44 -23.03 1.17
C THR A 92 -45.94 -23.26 2.59
N GLU A 93 -47.13 -22.77 2.90
CA GLU A 93 -47.76 -22.90 4.19
C GLU A 93 -49.00 -23.80 4.11
N ILE A 94 -49.07 -24.83 4.99
CA ILE A 94 -50.22 -25.73 5.16
C ILE A 94 -50.86 -25.39 6.52
N LYS A 95 -51.96 -24.68 6.53
CA LYS A 95 -52.62 -24.19 7.75
C LYS A 95 -53.55 -25.21 8.36
N GLY A 96 -53.64 -25.25 9.68
CA GLY A 96 -54.61 -25.99 10.43
C GLY A 96 -54.57 -27.52 10.22
N LYS A 97 -53.42 -28.11 9.92
CA LYS A 97 -53.30 -29.56 9.69
C LYS A 97 -53.43 -30.30 11.03
N LYS A 98 -54.48 -31.12 11.18
CA LYS A 98 -54.67 -32.00 12.33
C LYS A 98 -53.76 -33.23 12.20
N ILE A 99 -52.98 -33.51 13.25
CA ILE A 99 -52.05 -34.64 13.36
C ILE A 99 -52.44 -35.44 14.58
N ASP A 100 -53.17 -36.52 14.39
CA ASP A 100 -53.63 -37.47 15.40
C ASP A 100 -53.07 -38.87 15.22
N SER A 101 -52.32 -39.12 14.16
CA SER A 101 -51.57 -40.32 13.83
C SER A 101 -50.32 -39.96 13.01
N ASN A 102 -49.42 -40.93 12.77
CA ASN A 102 -48.28 -40.74 11.89
C ASN A 102 -48.74 -40.27 10.49
N THR A 103 -48.33 -39.08 10.08
CA THR A 103 -48.92 -38.39 8.94
C THR A 103 -47.84 -38.21 7.86
N ASN A 104 -48.14 -38.59 6.63
CA ASN A 104 -47.33 -38.30 5.48
C ASN A 104 -47.97 -37.14 4.67
N LEU A 105 -47.24 -36.02 4.51
CA LEU A 105 -47.70 -34.83 3.79
C LEU A 105 -47.59 -34.95 2.26
N GLY A 106 -47.02 -36.06 1.77
CA GLY A 106 -46.81 -36.28 0.36
C GLY A 106 -45.65 -35.43 -0.21
N THR A 107 -45.76 -35.12 -1.49
CA THR A 107 -44.74 -34.29 -2.19
C THR A 107 -45.16 -32.83 -2.19
N ILE A 108 -44.34 -31.97 -1.62
CA ILE A 108 -44.51 -30.53 -1.55
C ILE A 108 -43.59 -29.91 -2.62
N ALA A 109 -44.19 -29.20 -3.61
CA ALA A 109 -43.43 -28.60 -4.69
C ALA A 109 -43.27 -27.09 -4.45
N LEU A 110 -42.02 -26.63 -4.31
CA LEU A 110 -41.69 -25.21 -4.17
C LEU A 110 -41.43 -24.57 -5.55
N SER A 111 -41.92 -23.36 -5.76
CA SER A 111 -41.60 -22.56 -6.93
C SER A 111 -40.51 -21.55 -6.62
N GLU A 112 -39.60 -21.28 -7.55
CA GLU A 112 -38.64 -20.21 -7.40
C GLU A 112 -39.34 -18.85 -7.13
N ASP A 113 -38.82 -18.10 -6.18
CA ASP A 113 -39.33 -16.78 -5.82
C ASP A 113 -38.55 -15.69 -6.57
N ALA A 114 -39.06 -15.29 -7.72
CA ALA A 114 -38.50 -14.17 -8.48
C ALA A 114 -38.68 -12.81 -7.77
N ALA A 115 -39.48 -12.72 -6.70
CA ALA A 115 -39.76 -11.47 -6.00
C ALA A 115 -38.88 -11.23 -4.75
N GLN A 116 -38.27 -12.26 -4.16
CA GLN A 116 -37.32 -12.10 -3.06
C GLN A 116 -35.99 -11.39 -3.43
N LEU A 117 -35.87 -10.91 -4.63
CA LEU A 117 -34.75 -10.11 -5.14
C LEU A 117 -34.70 -8.67 -4.59
N ASN A 118 -35.65 -8.28 -3.74
CA ASN A 118 -35.69 -6.95 -3.08
C ASN A 118 -35.42 -6.95 -1.59
N GLU A 119 -34.81 -8.00 -1.06
CA GLU A 119 -34.35 -8.01 0.32
C GLU A 119 -33.26 -6.99 0.55
N VAL A 120 -33.36 -6.24 1.64
CA VAL A 120 -32.37 -5.25 2.08
C VAL A 120 -31.02 -5.97 2.24
N ILE A 121 -30.20 -5.90 1.21
CA ILE A 121 -28.84 -6.43 1.23
C ILE A 121 -28.06 -5.59 2.23
N VAL A 122 -27.83 -6.12 3.42
CA VAL A 122 -26.83 -5.61 4.33
C VAL A 122 -25.49 -5.80 3.62
N ARG A 123 -24.97 -4.73 3.02
CA ARG A 123 -23.62 -4.71 2.45
C ARG A 123 -22.67 -5.01 3.61
N ALA A 124 -22.17 -6.20 3.71
CA ALA A 124 -20.93 -6.44 4.42
C ALA A 124 -19.82 -5.76 3.59
N GLU A 125 -19.51 -4.50 3.87
CA GLU A 125 -18.34 -3.86 3.30
C GLU A 125 -17.13 -4.69 3.71
N LYS A 126 -16.29 -5.05 2.73
CA LYS A 126 -14.95 -5.58 3.03
C LYS A 126 -14.31 -4.66 4.05
N THR A 127 -13.71 -5.24 5.08
CA THR A 127 -12.91 -4.47 6.04
C THR A 127 -11.88 -3.67 5.26
N THR A 128 -11.72 -2.40 5.58
CA THR A 128 -10.75 -1.51 4.93
C THR A 128 -9.32 -2.08 5.04
N VAL A 129 -9.07 -2.89 6.07
CA VAL A 129 -7.77 -3.52 6.35
C VAL A 129 -7.97 -5.01 6.68
N GLU A 130 -7.31 -5.88 5.92
CA GLU A 130 -7.16 -7.30 6.24
C GLU A 130 -5.74 -7.55 6.73
N ILE A 131 -5.58 -8.27 7.85
CA ILE A 131 -4.27 -8.59 8.41
C ILE A 131 -4.01 -10.07 8.16
N LYS A 132 -2.96 -10.37 7.40
CA LYS A 132 -2.45 -11.72 7.10
C LYS A 132 -1.18 -11.98 7.90
N LEU A 133 -0.63 -13.18 7.79
CA LEU A 133 0.55 -13.62 8.54
C LEU A 133 1.78 -12.76 8.27
N ASP A 134 2.01 -12.43 7.00
CA ASP A 134 3.19 -11.76 6.48
C ASP A 134 2.92 -10.33 6.01
N LYS A 135 1.64 -9.89 5.94
CA LYS A 135 1.27 -8.61 5.35
C LYS A 135 -0.05 -8.05 5.85
N LYS A 136 -0.17 -6.72 5.78
CA LYS A 136 -1.43 -5.98 5.95
C LYS A 136 -1.97 -5.62 4.57
N VAL A 137 -3.23 -5.93 4.28
CA VAL A 137 -3.87 -5.68 2.98
C VAL A 137 -4.89 -4.56 3.13
N PHE A 138 -4.71 -3.47 2.40
CA PHE A 138 -5.58 -2.30 2.40
C PHE A 138 -6.42 -2.28 1.13
N ASN A 139 -7.75 -2.41 1.28
CA ASN A 139 -8.71 -2.38 0.19
C ASN A 139 -9.03 -0.94 -0.20
N VAL A 140 -8.50 -0.47 -1.34
CA VAL A 140 -8.55 0.94 -1.78
C VAL A 140 -9.94 1.38 -2.23
N GLY A 141 -10.75 0.48 -2.78
CA GLY A 141 -12.05 0.83 -3.36
C GLY A 141 -13.10 1.44 -2.40
N ASN A 142 -12.87 1.35 -1.09
CA ASN A 142 -13.76 1.86 -0.04
C ASN A 142 -13.27 3.18 0.58
N ASP A 143 -12.10 3.66 0.20
CA ASP A 143 -11.56 4.93 0.68
C ASP A 143 -12.04 6.08 -0.23
N LEU A 144 -12.77 7.03 0.34
CA LEU A 144 -13.34 8.17 -0.39
C LEU A 144 -12.28 9.23 -0.72
N MET A 145 -11.22 9.32 0.09
CA MET A 145 -10.16 10.34 -0.05
C MET A 145 -9.35 10.19 -1.33
N VAL A 146 -9.32 8.98 -1.89
CA VAL A 146 -8.49 8.67 -3.06
C VAL A 146 -9.25 8.75 -4.39
N LYS A 147 -10.56 8.99 -4.37
CA LYS A 147 -11.36 9.11 -5.59
C LYS A 147 -10.92 10.31 -6.42
N GLY A 148 -10.57 10.06 -7.70
CA GLY A 148 -10.00 11.07 -8.60
C GLY A 148 -8.53 11.45 -8.29
N GLY A 149 -7.89 10.78 -7.32
CA GLY A 149 -6.48 10.90 -6.99
C GLY A 149 -5.59 9.90 -7.73
N THR A 150 -4.37 9.74 -7.23
CA THR A 150 -3.33 8.85 -7.76
C THR A 150 -2.92 7.79 -6.75
N VAL A 151 -2.02 6.90 -7.15
CA VAL A 151 -1.35 5.96 -6.22
C VAL A 151 -0.67 6.71 -5.08
N SER A 152 -0.03 7.85 -5.34
CA SER A 152 0.60 8.67 -4.29
C SER A 152 -0.40 9.12 -3.24
N ASP A 153 -1.62 9.51 -3.66
CA ASP A 153 -2.69 9.89 -2.74
C ASP A 153 -3.24 8.67 -1.98
N VAL A 154 -3.31 7.50 -2.63
CA VAL A 154 -3.64 6.22 -1.95
C VAL A 154 -2.62 5.88 -0.88
N LEU A 155 -1.34 5.90 -1.20
CA LEU A 155 -0.26 5.58 -0.26
C LEU A 155 -0.25 6.56 0.92
N SER A 156 -0.56 7.84 0.68
CA SER A 156 -0.73 8.83 1.75
C SER A 156 -1.84 8.48 2.74
N ASN A 157 -2.78 7.61 2.37
CA ASN A 157 -3.90 7.19 3.21
C ASN A 157 -3.71 5.79 3.83
N ILE A 158 -2.59 5.11 3.54
CA ILE A 158 -2.30 3.78 4.10
C ILE A 158 -1.62 3.91 5.46
N PRO A 159 -2.10 3.22 6.51
CA PRO A 159 -1.43 3.15 7.80
C PRO A 159 0.02 2.69 7.69
N SER A 160 0.88 3.23 8.53
CA SER A 160 2.34 2.99 8.57
C SER A 160 3.12 3.56 7.39
N VAL A 161 2.44 4.02 6.34
CA VAL A 161 3.04 4.64 5.16
C VAL A 161 2.94 6.16 5.29
N SER A 162 4.02 6.86 5.06
CA SER A 162 4.03 8.31 4.90
C SER A 162 4.54 8.67 3.50
N VAL A 163 3.93 9.70 2.93
CA VAL A 163 4.37 10.30 1.67
C VAL A 163 4.70 11.74 1.98
N ASP A 164 5.95 12.12 1.81
CA ASP A 164 6.40 13.47 2.09
C ASP A 164 5.87 14.48 1.06
N VAL A 165 6.23 15.74 1.23
CA VAL A 165 5.77 16.82 0.33
C VAL A 165 6.36 16.66 -1.08
N GLU A 166 7.49 16.01 -1.23
CA GLU A 166 8.15 15.72 -2.50
C GLU A 166 7.60 14.46 -3.18
N GLY A 167 6.80 13.67 -2.43
CA GLY A 167 6.20 12.42 -2.91
C GLY A 167 7.04 11.17 -2.62
N ASN A 168 8.11 11.30 -1.83
CA ASN A 168 8.89 10.14 -1.38
C ASN A 168 8.07 9.33 -0.39
N VAL A 169 8.14 8.02 -0.55
CA VAL A 169 7.35 7.09 0.26
C VAL A 169 8.23 6.47 1.34
N SER A 170 7.78 6.51 2.59
CA SER A 170 8.43 5.83 3.70
C SER A 170 7.47 4.90 4.43
N LEU A 171 7.99 3.84 5.03
CA LEU A 171 7.27 2.88 5.85
C LEU A 171 7.87 2.87 7.24
N ARG A 172 7.05 3.16 8.26
CA ARG A 172 7.53 3.29 9.66
C ARG A 172 8.68 4.30 9.81
N GLY A 173 8.66 5.38 9.01
CA GLY A 173 9.73 6.38 8.97
C GLY A 173 11.03 5.92 8.31
N ASN A 174 11.04 4.80 7.60
CA ASN A 174 12.16 4.34 6.80
C ASN A 174 11.86 4.56 5.31
N ASP A 175 12.71 5.33 4.61
CA ASP A 175 12.53 5.70 3.20
C ASP A 175 12.98 4.57 2.23
N ASN A 176 13.59 3.51 2.75
CA ASN A 176 14.10 2.38 1.98
C ASN A 176 13.02 1.35 1.67
N VAL A 177 11.91 1.80 1.11
CA VAL A 177 10.77 0.97 0.77
C VAL A 177 10.87 0.50 -0.67
N LYS A 178 10.72 -0.83 -0.89
CA LYS A 178 10.56 -1.39 -2.22
C LYS A 178 9.11 -1.28 -2.66
N ILE A 179 8.87 -0.67 -3.81
CA ILE A 179 7.53 -0.52 -4.39
C ILE A 179 7.35 -1.53 -5.52
N LEU A 180 6.32 -2.35 -5.40
CA LEU A 180 5.91 -3.33 -6.40
C LEU A 180 4.56 -2.91 -7.01
N ILE A 181 4.38 -3.20 -8.29
CA ILE A 181 3.09 -3.13 -8.98
C ILE A 181 2.76 -4.54 -9.47
N ASP A 182 1.63 -5.10 -9.02
CA ASP A 182 1.24 -6.49 -9.26
C ASP A 182 2.33 -7.52 -8.92
N GLY A 183 3.06 -7.29 -7.81
CA GLY A 183 4.13 -8.17 -7.34
C GLY A 183 5.48 -7.99 -8.05
N ARG A 184 5.61 -7.02 -8.96
CA ARG A 184 6.84 -6.74 -9.71
C ARG A 184 7.40 -5.37 -9.34
N PRO A 185 8.73 -5.19 -9.29
CA PRO A 185 9.32 -3.87 -9.07
C PRO A 185 8.85 -2.90 -10.15
N SER A 186 8.54 -1.68 -9.74
CA SER A 186 8.24 -0.62 -10.71
C SER A 186 9.43 -0.40 -11.63
N ASN A 187 9.17 -0.33 -12.94
CA ASN A 187 10.19 -0.10 -13.95
C ASN A 187 10.47 1.39 -14.21
N ALA A 188 9.76 2.30 -13.52
CA ALA A 188 9.98 3.72 -13.68
C ALA A 188 11.34 4.14 -13.09
N ILE A 189 12.13 4.91 -13.85
CA ILE A 189 13.37 5.52 -13.37
C ILE A 189 13.06 6.43 -12.18
N ASN A 190 11.99 7.23 -12.30
CA ASN A 190 11.46 8.05 -11.23
C ASN A 190 10.17 7.42 -10.67
N ILE A 191 10.30 6.62 -9.61
CA ILE A 191 9.16 5.95 -8.99
C ILE A 191 8.13 6.95 -8.43
N THR A 192 8.58 8.07 -7.89
CA THR A 192 7.71 9.10 -7.33
C THR A 192 6.76 9.67 -8.38
N GLU A 193 7.27 9.95 -9.57
CA GLU A 193 6.44 10.43 -10.67
C GLU A 193 5.52 9.34 -11.21
N ALA A 194 6.00 8.11 -11.34
CA ALA A 194 5.16 6.99 -11.74
C ALA A 194 3.94 6.81 -10.81
N LEU A 195 4.13 6.97 -9.50
CA LEU A 195 3.04 6.89 -8.53
C LEU A 195 2.04 8.05 -8.63
N ARG A 196 2.45 9.19 -9.16
CA ARG A 196 1.58 10.35 -9.39
C ARG A 196 0.71 10.23 -10.63
N ILE A 197 1.05 9.35 -11.56
CA ILE A 197 0.35 9.20 -12.85
C ILE A 197 -0.71 8.12 -12.79
N ILE A 198 -0.47 7.01 -12.07
CA ILE A 198 -1.40 5.90 -11.98
C ILE A 198 -2.66 6.35 -11.23
N PRO A 199 -3.85 6.30 -11.84
CA PRO A 199 -5.09 6.67 -11.15
C PRO A 199 -5.37 5.75 -9.96
N ALA A 200 -5.80 6.33 -8.84
CA ALA A 200 -6.20 5.59 -7.64
C ALA A 200 -7.29 4.55 -7.93
N ASP A 201 -8.17 4.87 -8.86
CA ASP A 201 -9.29 4.00 -9.25
C ASP A 201 -8.85 2.74 -10.02
N ALA A 202 -7.62 2.69 -10.54
CA ALA A 202 -7.03 1.49 -11.12
C ALA A 202 -6.59 0.47 -10.06
N ILE A 203 -6.53 0.85 -8.77
CA ILE A 203 -6.02 0.02 -7.70
C ILE A 203 -7.15 -0.81 -7.07
N ASP A 204 -6.92 -2.11 -6.88
CA ASP A 204 -7.80 -3.01 -6.09
C ASP A 204 -7.44 -2.92 -4.61
N LYS A 205 -6.15 -3.09 -4.29
CA LYS A 205 -5.62 -3.08 -2.93
C LYS A 205 -4.14 -2.70 -2.89
N VAL A 206 -3.66 -2.33 -1.72
CA VAL A 206 -2.22 -2.21 -1.43
C VAL A 206 -1.86 -3.19 -0.31
N GLU A 207 -0.80 -3.94 -0.52
CA GLU A 207 -0.25 -4.87 0.47
C GLU A 207 0.98 -4.23 1.11
N VAL A 208 0.96 -4.09 2.43
CA VAL A 208 2.07 -3.56 3.24
C VAL A 208 2.76 -4.74 3.90
N ILE A 209 4.00 -4.98 3.52
CA ILE A 209 4.81 -6.11 3.96
C ILE A 209 6.01 -5.55 4.71
N THR A 210 5.88 -5.46 6.03
CA THR A 210 6.91 -4.85 6.88
C THR A 210 8.13 -5.75 7.07
N ASN A 211 7.90 -7.07 7.10
CA ASN A 211 8.94 -8.08 7.23
C ASN A 211 8.72 -9.17 6.18
N PRO A 212 9.27 -9.04 4.96
CA PRO A 212 8.99 -9.95 3.86
C PRO A 212 9.65 -11.33 4.02
N SER A 213 8.97 -12.39 3.56
CA SER A 213 9.52 -13.77 3.52
C SER A 213 10.54 -13.95 2.39
N ALA A 214 11.25 -15.10 2.37
CA ALA A 214 12.29 -15.43 1.38
C ALA A 214 11.80 -15.41 -0.09
N ARG A 215 10.51 -15.57 -0.33
CA ARG A 215 9.88 -15.48 -1.65
C ARG A 215 10.00 -14.09 -2.27
N TYR A 216 9.97 -13.05 -1.45
CA TYR A 216 10.09 -11.67 -1.92
C TYR A 216 11.54 -11.32 -2.20
N ASP A 217 11.73 -10.30 -3.04
CA ASP A 217 13.01 -9.66 -3.29
C ASP A 217 13.67 -9.25 -1.96
N ALA A 218 14.97 -9.53 -1.81
CA ALA A 218 15.70 -9.13 -0.61
C ALA A 218 15.87 -7.60 -0.50
N GLU A 219 15.72 -6.86 -1.58
CA GLU A 219 15.82 -5.39 -1.59
C GLU A 219 14.65 -4.72 -0.86
N GLY A 220 14.92 -3.64 -0.15
CA GLY A 220 13.98 -2.83 0.62
C GLY A 220 14.12 -3.03 2.13
N GLY A 221 15.15 -2.42 2.73
CA GLY A 221 15.43 -2.49 4.18
C GLY A 221 14.28 -1.96 5.06
N GLY A 222 13.41 -1.09 4.53
CA GLY A 222 12.21 -0.57 5.20
C GLY A 222 10.95 -1.42 5.00
N GLY A 223 10.99 -2.46 4.13
CA GLY A 223 9.84 -3.29 3.77
C GLY A 223 9.37 -3.10 2.33
N ILE A 224 8.23 -3.71 2.00
CA ILE A 224 7.67 -3.74 0.64
C ILE A 224 6.25 -3.17 0.64
N LEU A 225 5.92 -2.36 -0.36
CA LEU A 225 4.57 -1.93 -0.70
C LEU A 225 4.19 -2.50 -2.07
N ASN A 226 3.22 -3.41 -2.10
CA ASN A 226 2.74 -4.01 -3.35
C ASN A 226 1.39 -3.41 -3.74
N ILE A 227 1.36 -2.68 -4.84
CA ILE A 227 0.18 -2.04 -5.41
C ILE A 227 -0.47 -3.03 -6.38
N VAL A 228 -1.63 -3.57 -6.03
CA VAL A 228 -2.35 -4.54 -6.84
C VAL A 228 -3.42 -3.83 -7.66
N LEU A 229 -3.31 -3.94 -8.98
CA LEU A 229 -4.25 -3.33 -9.91
C LEU A 229 -5.52 -4.17 -10.07
N LYS A 230 -6.63 -3.52 -10.43
CA LYS A 230 -7.91 -4.17 -10.67
C LYS A 230 -7.84 -5.08 -11.89
N LYS A 231 -8.23 -6.35 -11.72
CA LYS A 231 -8.42 -7.32 -12.81
C LYS A 231 -9.90 -7.68 -12.88
N GLY A 232 -10.44 -7.84 -14.10
CA GLY A 232 -11.83 -8.23 -14.31
C GLY A 232 -12.13 -9.59 -13.70
N LYS A 233 -12.97 -9.62 -12.65
CA LYS A 233 -13.37 -10.87 -11.95
C LYS A 233 -14.69 -11.45 -12.41
N ASN A 234 -15.55 -10.64 -13.05
CA ASN A 234 -16.93 -11.00 -13.37
C ASN A 234 -17.08 -11.54 -14.79
N GLN A 235 -17.98 -12.54 -14.97
CA GLN A 235 -18.34 -13.02 -16.31
C GLN A 235 -19.17 -11.98 -17.06
N GLY A 236 -19.03 -11.95 -18.38
CA GLY A 236 -19.69 -10.99 -19.27
C GLY A 236 -18.92 -9.68 -19.44
N PHE A 237 -19.58 -8.70 -19.99
CA PHE A 237 -19.03 -7.38 -20.28
C PHE A 237 -19.38 -6.41 -19.15
N ASN A 238 -18.38 -5.77 -18.54
CA ASN A 238 -18.57 -4.80 -17.47
C ASN A 238 -17.47 -3.73 -17.50
N GLY A 239 -17.71 -2.61 -16.84
CA GLY A 239 -16.72 -1.55 -16.77
C GLY A 239 -17.07 -0.40 -15.85
N THR A 240 -16.13 0.54 -15.79
CA THR A 240 -16.24 1.75 -14.98
C THR A 240 -15.64 2.92 -15.74
N PHE A 241 -16.34 4.04 -15.79
CA PHE A 241 -15.83 5.32 -16.29
C PHE A 241 -15.77 6.33 -15.15
N ILE A 242 -14.72 7.16 -15.13
CA ILE A 242 -14.49 8.16 -14.11
C ILE A 242 -14.05 9.45 -14.79
N ALA A 243 -14.68 10.55 -14.39
CA ALA A 243 -14.30 11.89 -14.76
C ALA A 243 -14.02 12.67 -13.46
N ASN A 244 -12.94 13.43 -13.42
CA ASN A 244 -12.63 14.33 -12.32
C ASN A 244 -12.18 15.69 -12.80
N GLY A 245 -12.52 16.72 -12.01
CA GLY A 245 -12.07 18.10 -12.18
C GLY A 245 -11.74 18.71 -10.83
N GLY A 246 -10.73 19.57 -10.76
CA GLY A 246 -10.28 20.17 -9.49
C GLY A 246 -9.50 21.46 -9.63
N MET A 247 -9.28 22.11 -8.47
CA MET A 247 -8.49 23.33 -8.31
C MET A 247 -7.43 23.13 -7.20
N PRO A 248 -6.15 23.46 -7.46
CA PRO A 248 -5.56 23.73 -8.79
C PRO A 248 -5.87 22.62 -9.78
N ASP A 249 -5.65 22.84 -11.05
CA ASP A 249 -6.05 21.89 -12.11
C ASP A 249 -5.70 20.44 -11.74
N ASN A 250 -6.72 19.62 -11.66
CA ASN A 250 -6.64 18.17 -11.45
C ASN A 250 -7.76 17.52 -12.25
N ASN A 251 -7.59 17.53 -13.56
CA ASN A 251 -8.58 17.09 -14.54
C ASN A 251 -8.19 15.72 -15.09
N GLY A 252 -9.14 14.83 -15.22
CA GLY A 252 -8.87 13.50 -15.71
C GLY A 252 -10.08 12.73 -16.18
N LEU A 253 -9.81 11.83 -17.12
CA LEU A 253 -10.78 10.83 -17.60
C LEU A 253 -10.11 9.46 -17.51
N SER A 254 -10.81 8.49 -16.97
CA SER A 254 -10.35 7.11 -16.99
C SER A 254 -11.48 6.13 -17.22
N GLY A 255 -11.14 5.00 -17.84
CA GLY A 255 -12.09 3.94 -18.13
C GLY A 255 -11.45 2.57 -17.94
N THR A 256 -12.18 1.66 -17.29
CA THR A 256 -11.82 0.25 -17.20
C THR A 256 -12.93 -0.56 -17.87
N ILE A 257 -12.54 -1.43 -18.80
CA ILE A 257 -13.44 -2.33 -19.53
C ILE A 257 -12.94 -3.75 -19.35
N ASN A 258 -13.86 -4.66 -19.06
CA ASN A 258 -13.57 -6.06 -18.89
C ASN A 258 -14.62 -6.90 -19.63
N TYR A 259 -14.13 -7.94 -20.31
CA TYR A 259 -14.94 -9.01 -20.87
C TYR A 259 -14.38 -10.35 -20.41
N LYS A 260 -15.20 -11.18 -19.83
CA LYS A 260 -14.78 -12.53 -19.37
C LYS A 260 -15.80 -13.58 -19.75
N ASN A 261 -15.31 -14.65 -20.33
CA ASN A 261 -16.07 -15.89 -20.51
C ASN A 261 -15.29 -17.06 -19.86
N LYS A 262 -15.70 -18.32 -20.11
CA LYS A 262 -15.06 -19.50 -19.50
C LYS A 262 -13.62 -19.72 -19.95
N LYS A 263 -13.22 -19.27 -21.13
CA LYS A 263 -11.91 -19.53 -21.75
C LYS A 263 -11.04 -18.27 -21.88
N VAL A 264 -11.65 -17.11 -22.05
CA VAL A 264 -10.95 -15.85 -22.36
C VAL A 264 -11.42 -14.75 -21.45
N SER A 265 -10.47 -13.98 -20.90
CA SER A 265 -10.72 -12.71 -20.21
C SER A 265 -9.92 -11.61 -20.89
N LEU A 266 -10.60 -10.57 -21.36
CA LEU A 266 -10.00 -9.36 -21.91
C LEU A 266 -10.20 -8.25 -20.89
N PHE A 267 -9.17 -7.47 -20.63
CA PHE A 267 -9.26 -6.34 -19.72
C PHE A 267 -8.40 -5.19 -20.22
N SER A 268 -8.91 -3.98 -20.02
CA SER A 268 -8.21 -2.76 -20.40
C SER A 268 -8.56 -1.66 -19.41
N THR A 269 -7.56 -0.88 -19.02
CA THR A 269 -7.72 0.36 -18.28
C THR A 269 -7.00 1.45 -19.03
N GLN A 270 -7.69 2.55 -19.33
CA GLN A 270 -7.16 3.71 -20.03
C GLN A 270 -7.41 4.94 -19.18
N GLY A 271 -6.41 5.81 -19.04
CA GLY A 271 -6.52 7.02 -18.23
C GLY A 271 -5.71 8.16 -18.85
N TYR A 272 -6.31 9.33 -18.90
CA TYR A 272 -5.65 10.58 -19.24
C TYR A 272 -5.83 11.58 -18.11
N SER A 273 -4.79 12.28 -17.73
CA SER A 273 -4.83 13.29 -16.68
C SER A 273 -4.02 14.54 -17.05
N PHE A 274 -4.53 15.67 -16.62
CA PHE A 274 -3.86 16.97 -16.68
C PHE A 274 -3.86 17.56 -15.27
N ARG A 275 -2.69 18.03 -14.81
CA ARG A 275 -2.51 18.52 -13.44
C ARG A 275 -1.63 19.73 -13.39
N SER A 276 -2.01 20.67 -12.50
CA SER A 276 -1.19 21.78 -12.05
C SER A 276 -0.90 21.60 -10.56
N ASN A 277 0.37 21.71 -10.17
CA ASN A 277 0.80 21.63 -8.79
C ASN A 277 1.67 22.84 -8.45
N PRO A 278 1.08 24.03 -8.26
CA PRO A 278 1.83 25.18 -7.80
C PRO A 278 2.35 24.97 -6.39
N GLY A 279 3.51 25.51 -6.10
CA GLY A 279 4.16 25.44 -4.80
C GLY A 279 5.04 26.63 -4.54
N ASN A 280 5.52 26.75 -3.32
CA ASN A 280 6.46 27.78 -2.93
C ASN A 280 7.51 27.25 -1.96
N MET A 281 8.63 27.96 -1.85
CA MET A 281 9.68 27.69 -0.89
C MET A 281 10.30 29.01 -0.46
N ILE A 282 10.71 29.11 0.77
CA ILE A 282 11.61 30.14 1.25
C ILE A 282 12.80 29.46 1.93
N ASN A 283 14.01 29.84 1.53
CA ASN A 283 15.23 29.37 2.16
C ASN A 283 16.03 30.56 2.68
N GLU A 284 16.35 30.56 3.95
CA GLU A 284 17.14 31.57 4.63
C GLU A 284 18.45 30.93 5.06
N THR A 285 19.57 31.38 4.55
CA THR A 285 20.90 30.83 4.83
C THR A 285 21.84 31.94 5.29
N THR A 286 22.45 31.76 6.46
CA THR A 286 23.55 32.57 6.97
C THR A 286 24.84 31.79 6.84
N TYR A 287 25.83 32.37 6.20
CA TYR A 287 27.18 31.82 6.05
C TYR A 287 28.11 32.43 7.07
N PHE A 288 29.04 31.64 7.60
CA PHE A 288 29.99 32.07 8.62
C PHE A 288 31.41 32.09 8.08
N ASN A 289 32.27 32.89 8.67
CA ASN A 289 33.71 32.81 8.56
C ASN A 289 34.26 31.74 9.54
N SER A 290 35.51 31.36 9.39
CA SER A 290 36.18 30.36 10.27
C SER A 290 36.19 30.76 11.75
N ASP A 291 36.07 32.04 12.06
CA ASP A 291 35.94 32.58 13.42
C ASP A 291 34.48 32.64 13.93
N ASN A 292 33.53 32.05 13.23
CA ASN A 292 32.09 32.07 13.46
C ASN A 292 31.42 33.45 13.31
N SER A 293 32.13 34.50 12.84
CA SER A 293 31.50 35.76 12.47
C SER A 293 30.63 35.54 11.22
N ILE A 294 29.57 36.36 11.07
CA ILE A 294 28.71 36.29 9.89
C ILE A 294 29.51 36.81 8.68
N ARG A 295 29.55 36.03 7.60
CA ARG A 295 30.10 36.41 6.32
C ARG A 295 29.09 37.14 5.46
N ASN A 296 27.95 36.53 5.21
CA ASN A 296 26.82 37.08 4.47
C ASN A 296 25.57 36.23 4.74
N SER A 297 24.43 36.72 4.32
CA SER A 297 23.16 35.97 4.36
C SER A 297 22.46 36.03 3.02
N ILE A 298 21.71 34.96 2.70
CA ILE A 298 20.90 34.87 1.48
C ILE A 298 19.48 34.49 1.90
N VAL A 299 18.50 35.30 1.46
CA VAL A 299 17.08 34.95 1.56
C VAL A 299 16.59 34.64 0.15
N GLU A 300 16.10 33.39 -0.03
CA GLU A 300 15.75 32.85 -1.34
C GLU A 300 14.28 32.42 -1.37
N PRO A 301 13.32 33.36 -1.58
CA PRO A 301 11.96 32.99 -1.96
C PRO A 301 11.93 32.37 -3.34
N ARG A 302 11.12 31.31 -3.48
CA ARG A 302 10.97 30.54 -4.71
C ARG A 302 9.50 30.26 -4.97
N GLU A 303 9.06 30.45 -6.19
CA GLU A 303 7.74 30.06 -6.68
C GLU A 303 7.90 28.99 -7.75
N ASN A 304 7.07 27.96 -7.68
CA ASN A 304 7.14 26.82 -8.58
C ASN A 304 5.78 26.65 -9.27
N GLU A 305 5.80 26.65 -10.60
CA GLU A 305 4.68 26.27 -11.45
C GLU A 305 4.99 24.94 -12.09
N ARG A 306 4.18 23.92 -11.81
CA ARG A 306 4.39 22.56 -12.31
C ARG A 306 3.14 22.06 -13.00
N PHE A 307 3.27 21.81 -14.30
CA PHE A 307 2.23 21.23 -15.13
C PHE A 307 2.63 19.84 -15.58
N GLY A 308 1.69 18.91 -15.56
CA GLY A 308 1.89 17.58 -16.09
C GLY A 308 0.63 17.08 -16.78
N LYS A 309 0.80 16.48 -17.97
CA LYS A 309 -0.23 15.72 -18.67
C LYS A 309 0.28 14.32 -18.90
N GLY A 310 -0.54 13.34 -18.62
CA GLY A 310 -0.14 11.95 -18.71
C GLY A 310 -1.23 11.05 -19.26
N TYR A 311 -0.81 10.08 -20.03
CA TYR A 311 -1.61 8.96 -20.46
C TYR A 311 -1.07 7.67 -19.85
N ASN A 312 -1.96 6.83 -19.34
CA ASN A 312 -1.64 5.52 -18.82
C ASN A 312 -2.65 4.52 -19.36
N GLY A 313 -2.18 3.52 -20.07
CA GLY A 313 -3.00 2.50 -20.69
C GLY A 313 -2.46 1.10 -20.46
N ASN A 314 -3.35 0.14 -20.24
CA ASN A 314 -3.02 -1.28 -20.33
C ASN A 314 -4.03 -2.02 -21.18
N PHE A 315 -3.57 -3.10 -21.78
CA PHE A 315 -4.41 -4.08 -22.43
C PHE A 315 -3.92 -5.47 -22.06
N GLY A 316 -4.81 -6.33 -21.58
CA GLY A 316 -4.46 -7.68 -21.16
C GLY A 316 -5.44 -8.72 -21.67
N ILE A 317 -4.89 -9.90 -21.95
CA ILE A 317 -5.60 -11.12 -22.31
C ILE A 317 -5.20 -12.26 -21.38
N GLU A 318 -6.20 -12.92 -20.78
CA GLU A 318 -6.02 -14.15 -20.01
C GLU A 318 -6.70 -15.28 -20.77
N LEU A 319 -5.95 -16.33 -21.08
CA LEU A 319 -6.41 -17.56 -21.71
C LEU A 319 -6.47 -18.66 -20.65
N ALA A 320 -7.66 -19.22 -20.43
CA ALA A 320 -7.85 -20.39 -19.58
C ALA A 320 -7.87 -21.63 -20.47
N PHE A 321 -6.78 -22.40 -20.49
CA PHE A 321 -6.69 -23.66 -21.23
C PHE A 321 -7.62 -24.73 -20.63
N ASP A 322 -7.66 -24.75 -19.30
CA ASP A 322 -8.57 -25.54 -18.49
C ASP A 322 -8.90 -24.80 -17.18
N LYS A 323 -9.67 -25.43 -16.24
CA LYS A 323 -10.00 -24.84 -14.93
C LYS A 323 -8.79 -24.58 -14.02
N LYS A 324 -7.63 -25.13 -14.37
CA LYS A 324 -6.41 -25.13 -13.53
C LYS A 324 -5.21 -24.49 -14.20
N THR A 325 -5.30 -24.18 -15.51
CA THR A 325 -4.20 -23.65 -16.29
C THR A 325 -4.60 -22.34 -16.94
N THR A 326 -3.90 -21.28 -16.64
CA THR A 326 -4.12 -19.92 -17.20
C THR A 326 -2.82 -19.34 -17.73
N TRP A 327 -2.93 -18.57 -18.81
CA TRP A 327 -1.85 -17.79 -19.37
C TRP A 327 -2.33 -16.37 -19.59
N THR A 328 -1.70 -15.41 -18.89
CA THR A 328 -2.06 -14.00 -18.95
C THR A 328 -0.95 -13.21 -19.61
N ASN A 329 -1.28 -12.36 -20.57
CA ASN A 329 -0.36 -11.45 -21.23
C ASN A 329 -0.90 -10.03 -21.10
N THR A 330 -0.04 -9.06 -20.80
CA THR A 330 -0.42 -7.66 -20.64
C THR A 330 0.63 -6.76 -21.25
N ILE A 331 0.18 -5.74 -21.98
CA ILE A 331 1.00 -4.63 -22.43
C ILE A 331 0.57 -3.42 -21.61
N ASN A 332 1.53 -2.74 -21.01
CA ASN A 332 1.37 -1.47 -20.30
C ASN A 332 2.09 -0.39 -21.08
N TYR A 333 1.42 0.72 -21.34
CA TYR A 333 2.00 1.90 -21.94
C TYR A 333 1.73 3.11 -21.06
N ARG A 334 2.75 3.92 -20.83
CA ARG A 334 2.66 5.16 -20.08
C ARG A 334 3.47 6.23 -20.77
N ASN A 335 2.86 7.40 -20.91
CA ASN A 335 3.54 8.61 -21.36
C ASN A 335 3.18 9.75 -20.40
N ASN A 336 4.17 10.57 -20.05
CA ASN A 336 3.99 11.74 -19.20
C ASN A 336 4.85 12.89 -19.72
N ASN A 337 4.23 14.03 -20.00
CA ASN A 337 4.92 15.26 -20.36
C ASN A 337 4.74 16.26 -19.22
N GLY A 338 5.83 16.84 -18.77
CA GLY A 338 5.87 17.86 -17.73
C GLY A 338 6.47 19.16 -18.24
N ASN A 339 5.93 20.27 -17.74
CA ASN A 339 6.52 21.59 -17.90
C ASN A 339 6.58 22.26 -16.53
N ASN A 340 7.80 22.56 -16.07
CA ASN A 340 8.03 23.14 -14.76
C ASN A 340 8.72 24.49 -14.95
N THR A 341 8.27 25.50 -14.20
CA THR A 341 8.97 26.78 -14.11
C THR A 341 9.21 27.11 -12.66
N ASP A 342 10.47 27.35 -12.31
CA ASP A 342 10.89 27.80 -10.98
C ASP A 342 11.40 29.23 -11.08
N TYR A 343 10.79 30.14 -10.35
CA TYR A 343 11.24 31.51 -10.15
C TYR A 343 11.95 31.61 -8.81
N VAL A 344 13.23 31.95 -8.81
CA VAL A 344 14.07 32.00 -7.62
C VAL A 344 14.64 33.41 -7.48
N PHE A 345 14.37 34.08 -6.36
CA PHE A 345 14.82 35.41 -6.05
C PHE A 345 15.87 35.36 -4.92
N GLN A 346 17.15 35.35 -5.26
CA GLN A 346 18.24 35.30 -4.28
C GLN A 346 18.59 36.70 -3.83
N LYS A 347 18.14 37.10 -2.62
CA LYS A 347 18.45 38.40 -1.99
C LYS A 347 19.68 38.24 -1.11
N TYR A 348 20.74 38.93 -1.44
CA TYR A 348 22.01 38.90 -0.73
C TYR A 348 22.07 40.05 0.29
N TYR A 349 22.60 39.74 1.48
CA TYR A 349 22.81 40.67 2.58
C TYR A 349 24.26 40.57 3.04
N THR A 350 24.84 41.72 3.41
CA THR A 350 26.19 41.81 3.98
C THR A 350 26.25 41.19 5.38
N ALA A 351 27.47 41.12 5.95
CA ALA A 351 27.68 40.72 7.35
C ALA A 351 26.89 41.57 8.39
N LEU A 352 26.63 42.82 8.06
CA LEU A 352 25.84 43.75 8.90
C LEU A 352 24.33 43.71 8.65
N ASN A 353 23.88 42.66 7.92
CA ASN A 353 22.47 42.46 7.56
C ASN A 353 21.87 43.60 6.71
N THR A 354 22.71 44.29 5.94
CA THR A 354 22.30 45.30 4.96
C THR A 354 22.05 44.63 3.62
N TYR A 355 20.95 45.02 2.95
CA TYR A 355 20.68 44.53 1.60
C TYR A 355 21.82 44.93 0.64
N ASP A 356 22.30 43.97 -0.15
CA ASP A 356 23.39 44.22 -1.11
C ASP A 356 22.83 44.22 -2.55
N TYR A 357 22.37 43.05 -3.03
CA TYR A 357 21.81 42.91 -4.38
C TYR A 357 20.85 41.71 -4.46
N THR A 358 20.11 41.61 -5.57
CA THR A 358 19.25 40.45 -5.85
C THR A 358 19.69 39.80 -7.16
N LYS A 359 19.71 38.46 -7.18
CA LYS A 359 19.77 37.66 -8.41
C LYS A 359 18.41 37.03 -8.65
N ASN A 360 17.92 37.16 -9.87
CA ASN A 360 16.73 36.51 -10.35
C ASN A 360 17.16 35.32 -11.22
N ARG A 361 16.77 34.12 -10.82
CA ARG A 361 17.04 32.92 -11.56
C ARG A 361 15.72 32.25 -11.96
N THR A 362 15.53 32.06 -13.25
CA THR A 362 14.36 31.36 -13.78
C THR A 362 14.83 30.05 -14.41
N ASN A 363 14.28 28.95 -13.93
CA ASN A 363 14.51 27.62 -14.50
C ASN A 363 13.23 27.17 -15.20
N ARG A 364 13.30 26.93 -16.51
CA ARG A 364 12.25 26.32 -17.32
C ARG A 364 12.67 24.95 -17.76
N GLU A 365 11.94 23.94 -17.28
CA GLU A 365 12.23 22.51 -17.51
C GLU A 365 11.07 21.85 -18.22
N GLY A 366 11.36 21.22 -19.36
CA GLY A 366 10.48 20.28 -20.04
C GLY A 366 10.91 18.85 -19.77
N SER A 367 9.97 17.96 -19.51
CA SER A 367 10.23 16.53 -19.35
C SER A 367 9.27 15.70 -20.19
N ASP A 368 9.78 14.64 -20.78
CA ASP A 368 9.00 13.62 -21.48
C ASP A 368 9.46 12.24 -21.01
N SER A 369 8.51 11.49 -20.45
CA SER A 369 8.76 10.16 -19.90
C SER A 369 7.85 9.16 -20.59
N GLU A 370 8.43 8.14 -21.23
CA GLU A 370 7.73 7.08 -21.92
C GLU A 370 8.13 5.72 -21.35
N ASN A 371 7.14 4.89 -21.03
CA ASN A 371 7.37 3.52 -20.57
C ASN A 371 6.50 2.54 -21.35
N ILE A 372 7.12 1.49 -21.87
CA ILE A 372 6.45 0.34 -22.48
C ILE A 372 6.90 -0.90 -21.72
N GLU A 373 5.94 -1.70 -21.25
CA GLU A 373 6.20 -2.95 -20.57
C GLU A 373 5.27 -4.05 -21.12
N TYR A 374 5.87 -5.17 -21.53
CA TYR A 374 5.16 -6.41 -21.79
C TYR A 374 5.35 -7.36 -20.60
N THR A 375 4.27 -7.97 -20.14
CA THR A 375 4.30 -8.95 -19.04
C THR A 375 3.58 -10.21 -19.45
N THR A 376 4.12 -11.37 -19.06
CA THR A 376 3.51 -12.67 -19.24
C THR A 376 3.50 -13.45 -17.93
N ASN A 377 2.39 -14.12 -17.62
CA ASN A 377 2.24 -14.98 -16.44
C ASN A 377 1.59 -16.29 -16.85
N PHE A 378 2.26 -17.40 -16.64
CA PHE A 378 1.71 -18.73 -16.78
C PHE A 378 1.48 -19.33 -15.40
N THR A 379 0.27 -19.83 -15.14
CA THR A 379 -0.11 -20.47 -13.87
C THR A 379 -0.71 -21.83 -14.12
N LYS A 380 -0.15 -22.85 -13.45
CA LYS A 380 -0.67 -24.23 -13.41
C LYS A 380 -0.99 -24.62 -11.98
N ASN A 381 -2.28 -24.84 -11.69
CA ASN A 381 -2.73 -25.47 -10.45
C ASN A 381 -2.88 -26.99 -10.70
N PHE A 382 -2.29 -27.81 -9.85
CA PHE A 382 -2.34 -29.25 -9.97
C PHE A 382 -3.62 -29.84 -9.32
N LYS A 383 -3.71 -31.18 -9.22
CA LYS A 383 -4.89 -31.82 -8.63
C LYS A 383 -5.02 -31.57 -7.14
N LYS A 384 -3.89 -31.62 -6.41
CA LYS A 384 -3.84 -31.33 -4.97
C LYS A 384 -4.05 -29.86 -4.73
N GLU A 385 -4.93 -29.50 -3.81
CA GLU A 385 -5.20 -28.10 -3.46
C GLU A 385 -3.95 -27.39 -2.94
N GLY A 386 -3.72 -26.13 -3.35
CA GLY A 386 -2.50 -25.40 -3.05
C GLY A 386 -1.26 -25.80 -3.85
N HIS A 387 -1.26 -26.94 -4.58
CA HIS A 387 -0.13 -27.35 -5.43
C HIS A 387 -0.14 -26.52 -6.71
N LYS A 388 0.88 -25.69 -6.89
CA LYS A 388 0.91 -24.65 -7.91
C LYS A 388 2.30 -24.46 -8.51
N PHE A 389 2.36 -24.17 -9.80
CA PHE A 389 3.55 -23.71 -10.50
C PHE A 389 3.23 -22.42 -11.25
N THR A 390 4.11 -21.42 -11.15
CA THR A 390 3.98 -20.16 -11.88
C THR A 390 5.28 -19.80 -12.57
N ILE A 391 5.17 -19.19 -13.75
CA ILE A 391 6.27 -18.52 -14.44
C ILE A 391 5.79 -17.11 -14.76
N ASP A 392 6.58 -16.14 -14.36
CA ASP A 392 6.38 -14.72 -14.65
C ASP A 392 7.54 -14.18 -15.46
N GLY A 393 7.24 -13.40 -16.49
CA GLY A 393 8.24 -12.68 -17.28
C GLY A 393 7.81 -11.25 -17.54
N SER A 394 8.75 -10.32 -17.55
CA SER A 394 8.51 -8.98 -18.07
C SER A 394 9.73 -8.44 -18.84
N ILE A 395 9.43 -7.66 -19.88
CA ILE A 395 10.41 -6.89 -20.64
C ILE A 395 9.89 -5.47 -20.69
N SER A 396 10.74 -4.51 -20.34
CA SER A 396 10.35 -3.10 -20.35
C SER A 396 11.46 -2.20 -20.87
N THR A 397 11.03 -1.11 -21.52
CA THR A 397 11.87 0.02 -21.88
C THR A 397 11.25 1.27 -21.30
N ASN A 398 12.08 2.08 -20.65
CA ASN A 398 11.70 3.38 -20.11
C ASN A 398 12.65 4.43 -20.63
N ASN A 399 12.13 5.48 -21.27
CA ASN A 399 12.86 6.66 -21.70
C ASN A 399 12.39 7.83 -20.82
N ASP A 400 13.33 8.65 -20.34
CA ASP A 400 13.03 9.81 -19.49
C ASP A 400 13.95 10.95 -19.94
N ASP A 401 13.42 11.84 -20.77
CA ASP A 401 14.13 12.94 -21.39
C ASP A 401 13.75 14.25 -20.71
N THR A 402 14.74 14.98 -20.20
CA THR A 402 14.56 16.26 -19.54
C THR A 402 15.49 17.30 -20.14
N ALA A 403 14.95 18.45 -20.49
CA ALA A 403 15.71 19.60 -20.94
C ALA A 403 15.34 20.81 -20.11
N ALA A 404 16.34 21.55 -19.61
CA ALA A 404 16.11 22.76 -18.84
C ALA A 404 16.94 23.94 -19.36
N ILE A 405 16.32 25.12 -19.30
CA ILE A 405 16.95 26.40 -19.61
C ILE A 405 16.91 27.24 -18.32
N VAL A 406 18.07 27.60 -17.85
CA VAL A 406 18.24 28.43 -16.66
C VAL A 406 18.78 29.77 -17.07
N THR A 407 18.03 30.83 -16.79
CA THR A 407 18.46 32.23 -16.98
C THR A 407 18.74 32.87 -15.63
N GLU A 408 19.87 33.54 -15.48
CA GLU A 408 20.23 34.29 -14.26
C GLU A 408 20.54 35.75 -14.64
N THR A 409 19.90 36.69 -13.94
CA THR A 409 20.14 38.14 -14.04
C THR A 409 20.36 38.69 -12.64
N GLY A 410 21.21 39.69 -12.50
CA GLY A 410 21.46 40.34 -11.22
C GLY A 410 21.17 41.86 -11.26
N THR A 411 20.74 42.40 -10.11
CA THR A 411 20.59 43.90 -10.01
C THR A 411 21.92 44.64 -9.99
N ASN A 412 23.01 43.91 -9.76
CA ASN A 412 24.37 44.42 -9.74
C ASN A 412 25.17 44.15 -11.07
N THR A 413 24.51 43.57 -12.06
CA THR A 413 25.13 43.30 -13.38
C THR A 413 24.09 43.35 -14.48
N SER A 414 24.46 43.84 -15.63
CA SER A 414 23.65 43.82 -16.85
C SER A 414 23.81 42.53 -17.67
N VAL A 415 24.68 41.62 -17.23
CA VAL A 415 24.96 40.36 -17.94
C VAL A 415 23.92 39.31 -17.57
N THR A 416 23.27 38.73 -18.57
CA THR A 416 22.42 37.54 -18.41
C THR A 416 23.24 36.30 -18.62
N LYS A 417 23.26 35.39 -17.64
CA LYS A 417 23.86 34.04 -17.81
C LYS A 417 22.82 33.07 -18.28
N LEU A 418 23.20 32.16 -19.15
CA LEU A 418 22.34 31.15 -19.74
C LEU A 418 22.96 29.76 -19.56
N ASP A 419 22.31 28.89 -18.76
CA ASP A 419 22.72 27.51 -18.64
C ASP A 419 21.66 26.62 -19.29
N ASN A 420 22.09 25.71 -20.17
CA ASN A 420 21.22 24.69 -20.76
C ASN A 420 21.64 23.32 -20.24
N THR A 421 20.68 22.55 -19.78
CA THR A 421 20.90 21.17 -19.35
C THR A 421 20.02 20.20 -20.14
N ILE A 422 20.59 19.07 -20.52
CA ILE A 422 19.90 17.96 -21.17
C ILE A 422 20.24 16.72 -20.36
N ASN A 423 19.22 15.93 -20.03
CA ASN A 423 19.38 14.68 -19.30
C ASN A 423 18.46 13.63 -19.94
N ASN A 424 19.06 12.80 -20.79
CA ASN A 424 18.36 11.70 -21.46
C ASN A 424 18.69 10.40 -20.73
N GLN A 425 17.67 9.71 -20.25
CA GLN A 425 17.83 8.44 -19.55
C GLN A 425 17.06 7.35 -20.28
N LYS A 426 17.73 6.24 -20.54
CA LYS A 426 17.12 5.04 -21.11
C LYS A 426 17.40 3.83 -20.26
N GLN A 427 16.34 3.18 -19.78
CA GLN A 427 16.43 1.95 -19.00
C GLN A 427 15.73 0.80 -19.74
N ASN A 428 16.48 -0.29 -19.95
CA ASN A 428 15.94 -1.56 -20.42
C ASN A 428 16.02 -2.55 -19.25
N ARG A 429 14.96 -3.32 -19.04
CA ARG A 429 14.91 -4.33 -17.96
C ARG A 429 14.22 -5.60 -18.43
N VAL A 430 14.78 -6.74 -18.01
CA VAL A 430 14.20 -8.07 -18.20
C VAL A 430 14.10 -8.71 -16.81
N LEU A 431 12.90 -9.19 -16.48
CA LEU A 431 12.61 -9.93 -15.26
C LEU A 431 12.07 -11.30 -15.62
N VAL A 432 12.59 -12.35 -14.99
CA VAL A 432 12.07 -13.73 -15.08
C VAL A 432 11.96 -14.27 -13.67
N GLN A 433 10.82 -14.85 -13.34
CA GLN A 433 10.56 -15.48 -12.04
C GLN A 433 9.83 -16.80 -12.23
N SER A 434 10.17 -17.80 -11.43
CA SER A 434 9.49 -19.09 -11.40
C SER A 434 9.30 -19.52 -9.96
N ASP A 435 8.07 -19.90 -9.60
CA ASP A 435 7.70 -20.32 -8.25
C ASP A 435 6.98 -21.67 -8.30
N TYR A 436 7.42 -22.59 -7.46
CA TYR A 436 6.83 -23.90 -7.25
C TYR A 436 6.36 -24.05 -5.82
N VAL A 437 5.10 -24.37 -5.62
CA VAL A 437 4.44 -24.55 -4.33
C VAL A 437 3.94 -25.97 -4.21
N LEU A 438 4.43 -26.72 -3.22
CA LEU A 438 4.11 -28.11 -2.98
C LEU A 438 3.51 -28.31 -1.58
N PRO A 439 2.20 -28.54 -1.45
CA PRO A 439 1.60 -28.96 -0.19
C PRO A 439 2.07 -30.38 0.19
N LEU A 440 2.71 -30.56 1.35
CA LEU A 440 3.26 -31.84 1.82
C LEU A 440 2.27 -32.65 2.66
N GLY A 441 1.24 -32.00 3.23
CA GLY A 441 0.22 -32.64 4.05
C GLY A 441 -0.88 -31.66 4.48
N LYS A 442 -1.66 -32.02 5.49
CA LYS A 442 -2.60 -31.08 6.12
C LYS A 442 -1.82 -30.02 6.90
N GLY A 443 -1.82 -28.77 6.38
CA GLY A 443 -1.19 -27.64 7.06
C GLY A 443 0.32 -27.53 6.90
N SER A 444 0.96 -28.18 5.90
CA SER A 444 2.37 -28.00 5.58
C SER A 444 2.59 -27.78 4.09
N GLN A 445 3.54 -26.91 3.75
CA GLN A 445 3.82 -26.47 2.40
C GLN A 445 5.31 -26.19 2.21
N PHE A 446 5.85 -26.67 1.13
CA PHE A 446 7.20 -26.35 0.66
C PHE A 446 7.09 -25.44 -0.56
N GLU A 447 7.95 -24.43 -0.63
CA GLU A 447 8.06 -23.54 -1.77
C GLU A 447 9.53 -23.39 -2.18
N ALA A 448 9.76 -23.29 -3.47
CA ALA A 448 11.06 -22.95 -4.04
C ALA A 448 10.87 -22.14 -5.31
N GLY A 449 11.83 -21.27 -5.60
CA GLY A 449 11.75 -20.47 -6.81
C GLY A 449 13.08 -19.84 -7.20
N TYR A 450 13.08 -19.35 -8.43
CA TYR A 450 14.16 -18.59 -9.05
C TYR A 450 13.65 -17.23 -9.49
N ARG A 451 14.52 -16.21 -9.38
CA ARG A 451 14.29 -14.87 -9.94
C ARG A 451 15.57 -14.33 -10.55
N GLY A 452 15.50 -13.93 -11.81
CA GLY A 452 16.53 -13.20 -12.52
C GLY A 452 16.03 -11.79 -12.84
N ASP A 453 16.79 -10.75 -12.49
CA ASP A 453 16.50 -9.33 -12.72
C ASP A 453 17.70 -8.68 -13.40
N PHE A 454 17.53 -8.23 -14.64
CA PHE A 454 18.60 -7.73 -15.48
C PHE A 454 18.22 -6.35 -15.99
N SER A 455 18.96 -5.32 -15.59
CA SER A 455 18.71 -3.95 -16.02
C SER A 455 19.97 -3.26 -16.59
N LYS A 456 19.76 -2.42 -17.60
CA LYS A 456 20.74 -1.49 -18.14
C LYS A 456 20.11 -0.10 -18.17
N LEU A 457 20.71 0.85 -17.44
CA LEU A 457 20.39 2.27 -17.47
C LEU A 457 21.54 3.02 -18.16
N VAL A 458 21.22 3.86 -19.11
CA VAL A 458 22.13 4.82 -19.72
C VAL A 458 21.61 6.21 -19.39
N THR A 459 22.45 7.07 -18.83
CA THR A 459 22.16 8.47 -18.55
C THR A 459 23.14 9.32 -19.34
N ASP A 460 22.63 10.07 -20.32
CA ASP A 460 23.38 11.07 -21.07
C ASP A 460 23.05 12.45 -20.52
N TYR A 461 23.99 13.04 -19.79
CA TYR A 461 23.82 14.33 -19.14
C TYR A 461 24.78 15.35 -19.76
N GLN A 462 24.23 16.41 -20.30
CA GLN A 462 24.97 17.48 -20.95
C GLN A 462 24.63 18.83 -20.34
N VAL A 463 25.66 19.64 -20.08
CA VAL A 463 25.55 21.02 -19.60
C VAL A 463 26.28 21.98 -20.57
N LYS A 464 25.59 23.06 -20.91
CA LYS A 464 26.16 24.19 -21.64
C LYS A 464 26.00 25.46 -20.83
N ASN A 465 27.09 26.17 -20.65
CA ASN A 465 27.09 27.51 -20.05
C ASN A 465 27.30 28.52 -21.18
N ASP A 466 26.39 29.46 -21.38
CA ASP A 466 26.39 30.44 -22.48
C ASP A 466 26.65 29.80 -23.86
N GLY A 467 26.06 28.63 -24.11
CA GLY A 467 26.18 27.88 -25.33
C GLY A 467 27.43 26.97 -25.47
N ILE A 468 28.37 27.03 -24.52
CA ILE A 468 29.62 26.26 -24.52
C ILE A 468 29.46 25.05 -23.61
N ILE A 469 29.84 23.84 -24.13
CA ILE A 469 29.78 22.61 -23.32
C ILE A 469 30.69 22.74 -22.11
N ASN A 470 30.13 22.43 -20.91
CA ASN A 470 30.90 22.36 -19.69
C ASN A 470 31.34 20.91 -19.42
N PRO A 471 32.60 20.55 -19.61
CA PRO A 471 33.07 19.17 -19.48
C PRO A 471 33.01 18.64 -18.03
N ASN A 472 33.04 19.54 -17.04
CA ASN A 472 32.97 19.15 -15.62
C ASN A 472 31.59 18.65 -15.19
N PHE A 473 30.55 18.93 -15.99
CA PHE A 473 29.17 18.56 -15.74
C PHE A 473 28.51 17.78 -16.86
N THR A 474 29.31 17.35 -17.87
CA THR A 474 28.83 16.58 -19.02
C THR A 474 29.38 15.17 -18.96
N ASN A 475 28.51 14.15 -18.95
CA ASN A 475 28.90 12.75 -18.90
C ASN A 475 27.84 11.82 -19.45
N VAL A 476 28.28 10.66 -19.94
CA VAL A 476 27.42 9.51 -20.20
C VAL A 476 27.78 8.42 -19.22
N LEU A 477 26.79 8.05 -18.39
CA LEU A 477 26.88 6.98 -17.41
C LEU A 477 26.14 5.75 -17.92
N GLU A 478 26.84 4.61 -18.03
CA GLU A 478 26.20 3.31 -18.20
C GLU A 478 26.22 2.54 -16.89
N TYR A 479 25.03 2.18 -16.38
CA TYR A 479 24.82 1.35 -15.21
C TYR A 479 24.16 0.04 -15.62
N LYS A 480 24.79 -1.10 -15.34
CA LYS A 480 24.23 -2.41 -15.58
C LYS A 480 24.15 -3.16 -14.26
N GLU A 481 23.01 -3.77 -14.00
CA GLU A 481 22.79 -4.60 -12.81
C GLU A 481 22.19 -5.94 -13.22
N LYS A 482 22.78 -7.03 -12.70
CA LYS A 482 22.33 -8.39 -12.90
C LYS A 482 22.19 -9.03 -11.53
N VAL A 483 20.98 -9.42 -11.15
CA VAL A 483 20.69 -10.11 -9.89
C VAL A 483 20.07 -11.46 -10.19
N ASN A 484 20.72 -12.54 -9.75
CA ASN A 484 20.17 -13.88 -9.79
C ASN A 484 19.86 -14.31 -8.37
N ALA A 485 18.68 -14.85 -8.15
CA ALA A 485 18.24 -15.25 -6.83
C ALA A 485 17.56 -16.61 -6.84
N LEU A 486 17.91 -17.43 -5.85
CA LEU A 486 17.24 -18.69 -5.55
C LEU A 486 16.66 -18.60 -4.14
N TYR A 487 15.45 -19.10 -3.94
CA TYR A 487 14.87 -19.17 -2.61
C TYR A 487 14.20 -20.52 -2.37
N THR A 488 14.13 -20.89 -1.11
CA THR A 488 13.30 -21.97 -0.61
C THR A 488 12.66 -21.56 0.71
N GLN A 489 11.45 -22.03 0.95
CA GLN A 489 10.78 -21.84 2.23
C GLN A 489 9.89 -23.04 2.56
N TYR A 490 9.77 -23.31 3.86
CA TYR A 490 8.93 -24.37 4.39
C TYR A 490 8.02 -23.80 5.47
N GLY A 491 6.72 -24.00 5.28
CA GLY A 491 5.69 -23.58 6.22
C GLY A 491 4.91 -24.77 6.75
N PHE A 492 4.56 -24.74 8.04
CA PHE A 492 3.67 -25.72 8.64
C PHE A 492 2.82 -25.11 9.75
N LYS A 493 1.67 -25.72 9.97
CA LYS A 493 0.82 -25.43 11.12
C LYS A 493 0.62 -26.70 11.94
N GLN A 494 0.94 -26.61 13.23
CA GLN A 494 0.70 -27.66 14.21
C GLN A 494 -0.15 -27.09 15.35
N ASN A 495 -1.39 -27.55 15.44
CA ASN A 495 -2.38 -27.01 16.39
C ASN A 495 -2.51 -25.47 16.25
N LYS A 496 -2.12 -24.74 17.30
CA LYS A 496 -2.17 -23.27 17.38
C LYS A 496 -0.91 -22.57 16.89
N LEU A 497 0.15 -23.30 16.57
CA LEU A 497 1.44 -22.77 16.13
C LEU A 497 1.54 -22.88 14.61
N SER A 498 1.82 -21.75 13.96
CA SER A 498 2.18 -21.67 12.54
C SER A 498 3.62 -21.19 12.43
N VAL A 499 4.40 -21.87 11.59
CA VAL A 499 5.81 -21.59 11.38
C VAL A 499 6.07 -21.45 9.88
N LEU A 500 6.86 -20.48 9.46
CA LEU A 500 7.38 -20.34 8.11
C LEU A 500 8.87 -20.01 8.22
N LEU A 501 9.73 -20.87 7.66
CA LEU A 501 11.18 -20.69 7.60
C LEU A 501 11.59 -20.58 6.14
N GLY A 502 12.43 -19.62 5.82
CA GLY A 502 12.87 -19.38 4.46
C GLY A 502 14.34 -18.98 4.38
N MET A 503 14.95 -19.32 3.24
CA MET A 503 16.30 -18.92 2.89
C MET A 503 16.30 -18.46 1.43
N ARG A 504 16.93 -17.32 1.18
CA ARG A 504 17.16 -16.79 -0.16
C ARG A 504 18.66 -16.49 -0.33
N TYR A 505 19.20 -16.83 -1.49
CA TYR A 505 20.53 -16.42 -1.91
C TYR A 505 20.42 -15.52 -3.12
N GLU A 506 21.11 -14.38 -3.11
CA GLU A 506 21.21 -13.49 -4.25
C GLU A 506 22.67 -13.29 -4.65
N ASP A 507 22.95 -13.48 -5.94
CA ASP A 507 24.21 -13.13 -6.60
C ASP A 507 23.99 -11.88 -7.45
N SER A 508 24.75 -10.82 -7.15
CA SER A 508 24.60 -9.51 -7.76
C SER A 508 25.89 -9.11 -8.46
N ASN A 509 25.79 -8.67 -9.71
CA ASN A 509 26.87 -8.09 -10.48
C ASN A 509 26.45 -6.71 -10.99
N ILE A 510 27.19 -5.66 -10.59
CA ILE A 510 26.97 -4.26 -10.95
C ILE A 510 28.16 -3.77 -11.73
N GLU A 511 27.92 -3.17 -12.91
CA GLU A 511 28.92 -2.52 -13.75
C GLU A 511 28.56 -1.05 -13.88
N ILE A 512 29.49 -0.15 -13.57
CA ILE A 512 29.36 1.31 -13.66
C ILE A 512 30.46 1.79 -14.63
N ASN A 513 30.08 2.39 -15.76
CA ASN A 513 30.98 2.91 -16.75
C ASN A 513 30.68 4.39 -17.01
N GLN A 514 31.66 5.24 -16.76
CA GLN A 514 31.59 6.67 -16.96
C GLN A 514 32.45 7.03 -18.18
N LEU A 515 31.79 7.33 -19.29
CA LEU A 515 32.50 7.48 -20.57
C LEU A 515 33.37 8.75 -20.65
N ALA A 516 32.96 9.86 -20.01
CA ALA A 516 33.70 11.11 -20.03
C ALA A 516 35.05 11.04 -19.27
N THR A 517 35.09 10.31 -18.16
CA THR A 517 36.30 10.14 -17.34
C THR A 517 37.03 8.84 -17.61
N SER A 518 36.46 7.96 -18.45
CA SER A 518 36.97 6.60 -18.70
C SER A 518 37.08 5.77 -17.42
N ASP A 519 36.21 6.05 -16.44
CA ASP A 519 36.17 5.35 -15.13
C ASP A 519 35.21 4.17 -15.23
N TYR A 520 35.75 2.96 -14.98
CA TYR A 520 34.99 1.71 -15.02
C TYR A 520 35.12 0.99 -13.70
N ASN A 521 34.01 0.78 -13.01
CA ASN A 521 33.94 0.10 -11.74
C ASN A 521 33.00 -1.10 -11.81
N THR A 522 33.36 -2.20 -11.12
CA THR A 522 32.51 -3.39 -11.00
C THR A 522 32.37 -3.80 -9.54
N LYS A 523 31.14 -4.17 -9.13
CA LYS A 523 30.87 -4.70 -7.80
C LYS A 523 30.17 -6.04 -7.93
N LYS A 524 30.73 -7.07 -7.27
CA LYS A 524 30.17 -8.42 -7.23
C LYS A 524 30.02 -8.86 -5.79
N TYR A 525 28.84 -9.32 -5.41
CA TYR A 525 28.59 -9.84 -4.08
C TYR A 525 27.47 -10.87 -4.07
N GLY A 526 27.66 -11.93 -3.27
CA GLY A 526 26.67 -12.95 -2.99
C GLY A 526 26.24 -12.91 -1.52
N ASN A 527 24.95 -12.91 -1.24
CA ASN A 527 24.42 -12.78 0.11
C ASN A 527 23.28 -13.75 0.38
N PHE A 528 23.24 -14.26 1.63
CA PHE A 528 22.14 -15.04 2.16
C PHE A 528 21.17 -14.16 2.95
N PHE A 529 19.88 -14.41 2.72
CA PHE A 529 18.76 -13.67 3.33
C PHE A 529 17.82 -14.66 4.04
N PRO A 530 18.11 -15.03 5.28
CA PRO A 530 17.23 -15.86 6.08
C PRO A 530 15.97 -15.11 6.49
N SER A 531 14.88 -15.86 6.64
CA SER A 531 13.62 -15.35 7.20
C SER A 531 12.95 -16.42 8.05
N ALA A 532 12.30 -15.99 9.15
CA ALA A 532 11.58 -16.87 10.05
C ALA A 532 10.33 -16.16 10.59
N PHE A 533 9.20 -16.85 10.60
CA PHE A 533 7.93 -16.36 11.11
C PHE A 533 7.31 -17.41 12.00
N PHE A 534 6.90 -17.01 13.19
CA PHE A 534 6.20 -17.83 14.15
C PHE A 534 4.93 -17.11 14.56
N THR A 535 3.79 -17.76 14.45
CA THR A 535 2.51 -17.22 14.89
C THR A 535 1.83 -18.24 15.80
N TYR A 536 1.40 -17.79 16.96
CA TYR A 536 0.67 -18.59 17.93
C TYR A 536 -0.74 -18.03 18.13
N GLU A 537 -1.75 -18.88 17.91
CA GLU A 537 -3.17 -18.57 18.12
C GLU A 537 -3.50 -18.70 19.60
N LEU A 538 -3.58 -17.58 20.31
CA LEU A 538 -3.98 -17.55 21.73
C LEU A 538 -5.45 -17.96 21.88
N SER A 539 -6.28 -17.50 20.96
CA SER A 539 -7.69 -17.85 20.82
C SER A 539 -8.15 -17.62 19.38
N ASP A 540 -9.38 -18.02 19.01
CA ASP A 540 -9.97 -17.76 17.68
C ASP A 540 -10.01 -16.28 17.30
N LYS A 541 -9.89 -15.39 18.30
CA LYS A 541 -9.94 -13.94 18.13
C LYS A 541 -8.62 -13.23 18.42
N SER A 542 -7.58 -13.93 18.83
CA SER A 542 -6.29 -13.31 19.17
C SER A 542 -5.11 -14.19 18.81
N SER A 543 -4.07 -13.59 18.28
CA SER A 543 -2.80 -14.24 17.97
C SER A 543 -1.62 -13.32 18.27
N THR A 544 -0.49 -13.93 18.55
CA THR A 544 0.81 -13.27 18.65
C THR A 544 1.77 -13.82 17.61
N SER A 545 2.71 -13.03 17.18
CA SER A 545 3.69 -13.42 16.17
C SER A 545 5.06 -12.86 16.48
N ILE A 546 6.10 -13.56 16.09
CA ILE A 546 7.47 -13.06 16.03
C ILE A 546 8.01 -13.38 14.65
N SER A 547 8.68 -12.41 14.04
CA SER A 547 9.32 -12.61 12.73
C SER A 547 10.70 -11.99 12.69
N TYR A 548 11.54 -12.59 11.87
CA TYR A 548 12.90 -12.13 11.55
C TYR A 548 13.08 -12.18 10.05
N SER A 549 13.74 -11.15 9.46
CA SER A 549 14.27 -11.21 8.10
C SER A 549 15.52 -10.35 7.95
N ARG A 550 16.45 -10.82 7.10
CA ARG A 550 17.58 -10.04 6.64
C ARG A 550 17.30 -9.47 5.27
N ARG A 551 17.68 -8.19 5.06
CA ARG A 551 17.36 -7.43 3.85
C ARG A 551 18.60 -6.67 3.36
N ILE A 552 18.58 -6.30 2.06
CA ILE A 552 19.62 -5.47 1.42
C ILE A 552 19.00 -4.19 0.88
N GLN A 553 19.77 -3.12 0.90
CA GLN A 553 19.48 -1.90 0.17
C GLN A 553 20.67 -1.57 -0.73
N ARG A 554 20.45 -1.61 -2.03
CA ARG A 554 21.45 -1.24 -3.03
C ARG A 554 21.44 0.27 -3.27
N PRO A 555 22.62 0.90 -3.52
CA PRO A 555 22.66 2.29 -3.94
C PRO A 555 21.93 2.45 -5.26
N ARG A 556 21.07 3.47 -5.37
CA ARG A 556 20.38 3.80 -6.64
C ARG A 556 21.32 4.51 -7.60
N GLY A 557 21.09 4.41 -8.91
CA GLY A 557 21.94 5.01 -9.94
C GLY A 557 22.24 6.49 -9.72
N ARG A 558 21.27 7.31 -9.24
CA ARG A 558 21.52 8.72 -8.88
C ARG A 558 22.53 8.88 -7.74
N MET A 559 22.59 7.98 -6.79
CA MET A 559 23.54 8.03 -5.66
C MET A 559 24.96 7.66 -6.10
N LEU A 560 25.09 6.94 -7.20
CA LEU A 560 26.36 6.48 -7.75
C LEU A 560 26.91 7.44 -8.82
N ASN A 561 26.07 8.33 -9.39
CA ASN A 561 26.49 9.26 -10.44
C ASN A 561 27.26 10.46 -9.84
N PRO A 562 28.57 10.56 -10.03
CA PRO A 562 29.38 11.65 -9.49
C PRO A 562 29.15 13.00 -10.17
N PHE A 563 28.35 13.06 -11.24
CA PHE A 563 28.04 14.28 -11.95
C PHE A 563 26.77 14.91 -11.42
N SER A 564 26.86 16.20 -11.13
CA SER A 564 25.78 16.98 -10.50
C SER A 564 24.79 17.51 -11.54
N ASN A 565 23.54 17.67 -11.14
CA ASN A 565 22.63 18.56 -11.86
C ASN A 565 22.85 20.01 -11.37
N LEU A 566 22.82 20.98 -12.27
CA LEU A 566 23.00 22.40 -11.98
C LEU A 566 21.70 23.10 -11.49
N SER A 567 20.87 22.42 -10.72
CA SER A 567 19.68 23.05 -10.13
C SER A 567 20.04 24.20 -9.17
N SER A 568 21.25 24.17 -8.61
CA SER A 568 21.86 25.24 -7.84
C SER A 568 23.35 25.36 -8.18
N ASN A 569 23.87 26.58 -8.23
CA ASN A 569 25.29 26.85 -8.44
C ASN A 569 26.10 26.93 -7.12
N ILE A 570 25.42 26.94 -5.98
CA ILE A 570 26.03 27.02 -4.63
C ILE A 570 25.74 25.79 -3.75
N ASN A 571 24.74 24.97 -4.11
CA ASN A 571 24.42 23.71 -3.43
C ASN A 571 24.41 22.59 -4.47
N ILE A 572 25.48 21.83 -4.52
CA ILE A 572 25.73 20.82 -5.56
C ILE A 572 25.57 19.42 -4.96
N PHE A 573 24.76 18.58 -5.60
CA PHE A 573 24.69 17.15 -5.25
C PHE A 573 25.67 16.37 -6.13
N VAL A 574 26.53 15.58 -5.52
CA VAL A 574 27.51 14.71 -6.19
C VAL A 574 27.34 13.29 -5.67
N GLY A 575 26.99 12.34 -6.52
CA GLY A 575 26.91 10.93 -6.14
C GLY A 575 28.28 10.33 -5.84
N ASN A 576 28.27 9.12 -5.27
CA ASN A 576 29.48 8.41 -4.87
C ASN A 576 29.46 6.98 -5.45
N PRO A 577 30.31 6.67 -6.46
CA PRO A 577 30.35 5.34 -7.06
C PRO A 577 30.88 4.25 -6.10
N ASP A 578 31.55 4.62 -5.01
CA ASP A 578 32.13 3.69 -4.06
C ASP A 578 31.15 3.17 -3.01
N LEU A 579 29.89 3.61 -3.05
CA LEU A 579 28.87 3.15 -2.11
C LEU A 579 28.70 1.63 -2.13
N ASN A 580 28.69 1.02 -0.93
CA ASN A 580 28.35 -0.37 -0.70
C ASN A 580 26.88 -0.53 -0.36
N PRO A 581 26.25 -1.70 -0.56
CA PRO A 581 24.88 -1.92 -0.12
C PRO A 581 24.77 -1.92 1.41
N ALA A 582 23.68 -1.35 1.94
CA ALA A 582 23.35 -1.44 3.36
C ALA A 582 22.60 -2.74 3.65
N MET A 583 22.87 -3.34 4.83
CA MET A 583 22.24 -4.58 5.28
C MET A 583 21.38 -4.32 6.52
N THR A 584 20.13 -4.82 6.51
CA THR A 584 19.19 -4.67 7.61
C THR A 584 18.78 -6.03 8.16
N ASP A 585 18.97 -6.24 9.47
CA ASP A 585 18.38 -7.33 10.24
C ASP A 585 17.16 -6.78 10.98
N ALA A 586 15.99 -7.34 10.72
CA ALA A 586 14.71 -6.85 11.25
C ALA A 586 14.00 -7.92 12.09
N ILE A 587 13.59 -7.55 13.30
CA ILE A 587 12.78 -8.37 14.21
C ILE A 587 11.47 -7.62 14.47
N ASP A 588 10.36 -8.33 14.40
CA ASP A 588 9.02 -7.77 14.67
C ASP A 588 8.24 -8.73 15.59
N PHE A 589 7.69 -8.19 16.69
CA PHE A 589 6.81 -8.89 17.60
C PHE A 589 5.41 -8.32 17.47
N GLY A 590 4.47 -9.11 16.96
CA GLY A 590 3.11 -8.70 16.66
C GLY A 590 2.07 -9.28 17.61
N TYR A 591 0.99 -8.52 17.87
CA TYR A 591 -0.20 -8.97 18.59
C TYR A 591 -1.44 -8.49 17.86
N ILE A 592 -2.42 -9.38 17.66
CA ILE A 592 -3.72 -9.07 17.06
C ILE A 592 -4.83 -9.55 17.98
N LYS A 593 -5.81 -8.66 18.21
CA LYS A 593 -7.05 -8.99 18.93
C LYS A 593 -8.24 -8.49 18.14
N ARG A 594 -9.22 -9.39 17.93
CA ARG A 594 -10.47 -9.09 17.24
C ARG A 594 -11.62 -9.21 18.24
N TRP A 595 -12.34 -8.12 18.43
CA TRP A 595 -13.64 -8.10 19.12
C TRP A 595 -14.73 -7.93 18.06
N THR A 596 -15.96 -7.97 18.46
CA THR A 596 -17.11 -7.85 17.54
C THR A 596 -17.12 -6.52 16.76
N LYS A 597 -16.73 -5.42 17.43
CA LYS A 597 -16.74 -4.06 16.86
C LYS A 597 -15.35 -3.42 16.76
N LEU A 598 -14.34 -4.07 17.28
CA LEU A 598 -13.00 -3.52 17.39
C LEU A 598 -11.98 -4.56 16.95
N THR A 599 -11.02 -4.15 16.15
CA THR A 599 -9.79 -4.92 15.88
C THR A 599 -8.58 -4.05 16.23
N LEU A 600 -7.73 -4.59 17.09
CA LEU A 600 -6.42 -4.01 17.42
C LEU A 600 -5.33 -4.90 16.82
N SER A 601 -4.39 -4.28 16.12
CA SER A 601 -3.11 -4.87 15.73
C SER A 601 -2.01 -4.00 16.28
N SER A 602 -1.09 -4.56 17.02
CA SER A 602 0.10 -3.87 17.55
C SER A 602 1.37 -4.62 17.20
N SER A 603 2.48 -3.91 17.14
CA SER A 603 3.80 -4.44 16.80
C SER A 603 4.88 -3.66 17.53
N LEU A 604 5.84 -4.40 18.10
CA LEU A 604 7.13 -3.90 18.56
C LEU A 604 8.17 -4.36 17.56
N TYR A 605 9.03 -3.47 17.09
CA TYR A 605 10.04 -3.82 16.12
C TYR A 605 11.42 -3.28 16.47
N TYR A 606 12.42 -4.02 16.04
CA TYR A 606 13.83 -3.67 16.16
C TYR A 606 14.54 -3.96 14.86
N ASN A 607 15.21 -2.95 14.29
CA ASN A 607 16.01 -3.07 13.07
C ASN A 607 17.43 -2.62 13.35
N LYS A 608 18.40 -3.42 12.92
CA LYS A 608 19.81 -3.03 12.87
C LYS A 608 20.23 -2.94 11.42
N THR A 609 20.65 -1.75 10.98
CA THR A 609 21.14 -1.53 9.61
C THR A 609 22.61 -1.14 9.66
N THR A 610 23.47 -1.86 8.92
CA THR A 610 24.88 -1.54 8.73
C THR A 610 25.10 -0.87 7.38
N ASP A 611 26.17 -0.10 7.24
CA ASP A 611 26.54 0.64 6.03
C ASP A 611 25.42 1.59 5.54
N VAL A 612 24.75 2.24 6.48
CA VAL A 612 23.65 3.17 6.19
C VAL A 612 24.13 4.33 5.34
N PHE A 613 23.35 4.68 4.32
CA PHE A 613 23.62 5.87 3.51
C PHE A 613 23.29 7.14 4.28
N GLN A 614 24.27 7.99 4.48
CA GLN A 614 24.11 9.32 5.04
C GLN A 614 24.49 10.38 4.00
N MET A 615 23.77 11.51 3.99
CA MET A 615 24.10 12.66 3.16
C MET A 615 25.09 13.56 3.90
N ALA A 616 26.36 13.53 3.50
CA ALA A 616 27.38 14.41 4.03
C ALA A 616 27.42 15.72 3.24
N ARG A 617 27.32 16.84 3.96
CA ARG A 617 27.50 18.20 3.41
C ARG A 617 28.86 18.73 3.82
N ARG A 618 29.60 19.31 2.86
CA ARG A 618 30.92 19.89 3.06
C ARG A 618 31.16 21.03 2.09
N GLU A 619 32.06 21.95 2.43
CA GLU A 619 32.54 22.96 1.49
C GLU A 619 33.36 22.34 0.38
N SER A 620 33.25 22.86 -0.83
CA SER A 620 34.03 22.42 -2.00
C SER A 620 35.40 23.10 -2.07
N GLY A 621 35.60 24.20 -1.35
CA GLY A 621 36.74 25.11 -1.50
C GLY A 621 36.56 26.17 -2.59
N ASN A 622 35.54 26.05 -3.42
CA ASN A 622 35.21 27.01 -4.48
C ASN A 622 34.11 27.97 -3.99
N PHE A 623 34.07 29.16 -4.59
CA PHE A 623 33.16 30.22 -4.24
C PHE A 623 32.47 30.77 -5.49
N VAL A 624 31.22 31.16 -5.33
CA VAL A 624 30.46 31.92 -6.32
C VAL A 624 30.08 33.24 -5.67
N ASN A 625 30.67 34.34 -6.17
CA ASN A 625 30.47 35.70 -5.62
C ASN A 625 30.66 35.77 -4.08
N GLY A 626 31.76 35.19 -3.59
CA GLY A 626 32.08 35.17 -2.15
C GLY A 626 31.28 34.17 -1.30
N THR A 627 30.29 33.48 -1.89
CA THR A 627 29.51 32.42 -1.22
C THR A 627 30.14 31.05 -1.45
N PRO A 628 30.39 30.24 -0.40
CA PRO A 628 31.01 28.94 -0.57
C PRO A 628 30.07 27.97 -1.27
N ILE A 629 30.62 27.14 -2.16
CA ILE A 629 29.89 26.05 -2.80
C ILE A 629 29.86 24.87 -1.83
N ILE A 630 28.66 24.40 -1.51
CA ILE A 630 28.41 23.25 -0.63
C ILE A 630 28.15 22.00 -1.47
N ILE A 631 28.96 20.99 -1.29
CA ILE A 631 28.77 19.65 -1.89
C ILE A 631 27.97 18.80 -0.90
N THR A 632 26.90 18.18 -1.40
CA THR A 632 26.16 17.12 -0.71
C THR A 632 26.44 15.79 -1.41
N SER A 633 26.97 14.80 -0.69
CA SER A 633 27.31 13.48 -1.24
C SER A 633 26.84 12.36 -0.32
N PRO A 634 26.30 11.25 -0.88
CA PRO A 634 25.96 10.07 -0.09
C PRO A 634 27.25 9.31 0.31
N ILE A 635 27.28 8.82 1.54
CA ILE A 635 28.40 8.04 2.10
C ILE A 635 27.88 6.86 2.91
N ASN A 636 28.62 5.76 2.97
CA ASN A 636 28.39 4.66 3.92
C ASN A 636 29.22 4.93 5.18
N VAL A 637 28.59 5.33 6.25
CA VAL A 637 29.37 5.78 7.42
C VAL A 637 28.78 5.30 8.75
N ALA A 638 27.56 4.76 8.75
CA ALA A 638 26.85 4.56 9.98
C ALA A 638 26.26 3.16 10.15
N THR A 639 26.14 2.74 11.40
CA THR A 639 25.20 1.71 11.83
C THR A 639 24.00 2.40 12.47
N GLU A 640 22.80 2.03 12.06
CA GLU A 640 21.55 2.53 12.64
C GLU A 640 20.84 1.40 13.41
N PHE A 641 20.43 1.71 14.64
CA PHE A 641 19.57 0.88 15.48
C PHE A 641 18.21 1.58 15.61
N ARG A 642 17.16 0.98 15.05
CA ARG A 642 15.81 1.55 15.11
C ARG A 642 14.87 0.65 15.90
N THR A 643 14.36 1.16 16.99
CA THR A 643 13.36 0.49 17.84
C THR A 643 12.06 1.27 17.78
N GLY A 644 10.94 0.59 17.63
CA GLY A 644 9.66 1.27 17.55
C GLY A 644 8.48 0.42 17.97
N PHE A 645 7.37 1.13 18.16
CA PHE A 645 6.08 0.58 18.51
C PHE A 645 5.02 1.12 17.55
N GLU A 646 4.18 0.23 17.04
CA GLU A 646 3.08 0.58 16.13
C GLU A 646 1.78 -0.06 16.62
N PHE A 647 0.67 0.65 16.48
CA PHE A 647 -0.65 0.02 16.54
C PHE A 647 -1.58 0.53 15.45
N THR A 648 -2.48 -0.33 15.02
CA THR A 648 -3.60 -0.02 14.14
C THR A 648 -4.89 -0.46 14.82
N LEU A 649 -5.85 0.44 14.92
CA LEU A 649 -7.14 0.24 15.56
C LEU A 649 -8.26 0.47 14.54
N ASN A 650 -9.08 -0.56 14.31
CA ASN A 650 -10.28 -0.46 13.50
C ASN A 650 -11.50 -0.61 14.43
N TYR A 651 -12.30 0.42 14.58
CA TYR A 651 -13.42 0.48 15.46
C TYR A 651 -14.70 0.87 14.73
N SER A 652 -15.74 0.05 14.84
CA SER A 652 -17.07 0.28 14.25
C SER A 652 -18.12 0.28 15.35
N PRO A 653 -18.25 1.39 16.13
CA PRO A 653 -19.20 1.47 17.21
C PRO A 653 -20.63 1.28 16.75
N TYR A 654 -20.95 1.82 15.57
CA TYR A 654 -22.25 1.75 14.91
C TYR A 654 -22.10 1.37 13.45
N LYS A 655 -23.16 0.87 12.80
CA LYS A 655 -23.15 0.53 11.36
C LYS A 655 -22.87 1.76 10.47
N TRP A 656 -23.22 2.95 10.93
CA TRP A 656 -23.06 4.22 10.21
C TRP A 656 -21.77 4.95 10.56
N TRP A 657 -20.97 4.50 11.56
CA TRP A 657 -19.72 5.16 11.96
C TRP A 657 -18.57 4.17 12.07
N LYS A 658 -17.48 4.45 11.38
CA LYS A 658 -16.25 3.67 11.34
C LYS A 658 -15.07 4.57 11.65
N LEU A 659 -14.20 4.12 12.52
CA LEU A 659 -12.97 4.77 12.91
C LEU A 659 -11.80 3.85 12.58
N ASN A 660 -10.77 4.41 11.95
CA ASN A 660 -9.47 3.77 11.79
C ASN A 660 -8.41 4.70 12.36
N SER A 661 -7.59 4.18 13.28
CA SER A 661 -6.47 4.92 13.85
C SER A 661 -5.19 4.12 13.65
N ASN A 662 -4.14 4.81 13.26
CA ASN A 662 -2.78 4.27 13.22
C ASN A 662 -1.85 5.19 13.98
N PHE A 663 -0.98 4.61 14.78
CA PHE A 663 0.06 5.30 15.49
C PHE A 663 1.35 4.51 15.37
N ASN A 664 2.45 5.19 15.11
CA ASN A 664 3.80 4.64 15.10
C ASN A 664 4.74 5.59 15.81
N PHE A 665 5.48 5.09 16.77
CA PHE A 665 6.59 5.77 17.44
C PHE A 665 7.86 4.99 17.19
N PHE A 666 8.97 5.69 16.94
CA PHE A 666 10.27 5.05 16.85
C PHE A 666 11.37 5.96 17.41
N GLN A 667 12.42 5.30 17.86
CA GLN A 667 13.71 5.90 18.17
C GLN A 667 14.76 5.28 17.25
N SER A 668 15.57 6.13 16.64
CA SER A 668 16.72 5.74 15.79
C SER A 668 17.99 6.25 16.44
N ASP A 669 18.93 5.34 16.68
CA ASP A 669 20.28 5.61 17.14
C ASP A 669 21.26 5.33 16.00
N THR A 670 21.79 6.39 15.40
CA THR A 670 22.77 6.33 14.30
C THR A 670 24.14 6.55 14.87
N ARG A 671 25.13 5.72 14.52
CA ARG A 671 26.50 5.79 15.01
C ARG A 671 27.48 5.64 13.88
N GLY A 672 28.45 6.58 13.77
CA GLY A 672 29.53 6.53 12.80
C GLY A 672 30.22 7.87 12.57
N ASN A 673 31.42 7.80 12.07
CA ASN A 673 32.25 8.96 11.76
C ASN A 673 32.66 8.97 10.30
N PHE A 674 32.55 10.12 9.65
CA PHE A 674 33.05 10.36 8.29
C PHE A 674 34.35 11.13 8.36
N VAL A 675 35.41 10.53 7.84
CA VAL A 675 36.74 11.15 7.76
C VAL A 675 37.01 11.55 6.33
N TYR A 676 37.32 12.82 6.09
CA TYR A 676 37.69 13.33 4.78
C TYR A 676 38.77 14.41 4.88
N THR A 677 39.51 14.62 3.80
CA THR A 677 40.44 15.72 3.69
C THR A 677 39.71 16.91 3.08
N ASN A 678 39.67 18.05 3.77
CA ASN A 678 39.09 19.29 3.26
C ASN A 678 39.98 19.96 2.20
N PHE A 679 39.47 21.06 1.60
CA PHE A 679 40.20 21.80 0.56
C PHE A 679 41.50 22.49 1.06
N ASN A 680 41.70 22.63 2.36
CA ASN A 680 42.94 23.12 2.98
C ASN A 680 43.93 21.99 3.31
N ASN A 681 43.70 20.77 2.81
CA ASN A 681 44.48 19.56 3.11
C ASN A 681 44.45 19.17 4.61
N VAL A 682 43.44 19.57 5.35
CA VAL A 682 43.25 19.19 6.75
C VAL A 682 42.31 17.99 6.81
N VAL A 683 42.70 16.96 7.59
CA VAL A 683 41.83 15.82 7.87
C VAL A 683 40.75 16.25 8.85
N VAL A 684 39.51 16.14 8.42
CA VAL A 684 38.33 16.48 9.20
C VAL A 684 37.57 15.20 9.52
N THR A 685 37.23 15.03 10.78
CA THR A 685 36.33 13.95 11.25
C THR A 685 34.97 14.54 11.58
N GLN A 686 33.96 14.18 10.81
CA GLN A 686 32.59 14.56 11.03
C GLN A 686 31.83 13.44 11.72
N ASN A 687 31.32 13.73 12.93
CA ASN A 687 30.54 12.77 13.72
C ASN A 687 29.09 12.76 13.25
N PHE A 688 28.55 11.56 12.97
CA PHE A 688 27.16 11.31 12.59
C PHE A 688 26.34 10.65 13.72
N ASP A 689 26.92 10.51 14.93
CA ASP A 689 26.20 9.96 16.06
C ASP A 689 25.00 10.83 16.40
N LYS A 690 23.82 10.21 16.36
CA LYS A 690 22.59 10.92 16.65
C LYS A 690 21.48 9.98 17.10
N ILE A 691 20.92 10.28 18.26
CA ILE A 691 19.68 9.67 18.72
C ILE A 691 18.54 10.62 18.35
N THR A 692 17.54 10.11 17.66
CA THR A 692 16.33 10.85 17.32
C THR A 692 15.10 10.01 17.60
N SER A 693 14.05 10.65 18.10
CA SER A 693 12.74 10.02 18.27
C SER A 693 11.73 10.76 17.42
N SER A 694 10.83 10.02 16.80
CA SER A 694 9.75 10.59 16.04
C SER A 694 8.50 9.73 16.14
N TRP A 695 7.35 10.30 15.79
CA TRP A 695 6.10 9.60 15.81
C TRP A 695 5.19 10.06 14.65
N PHE A 696 4.34 9.17 14.24
CA PHE A 696 3.35 9.39 13.20
C PHE A 696 1.98 8.95 13.73
N SER A 697 0.98 9.77 13.51
CA SER A 697 -0.40 9.43 13.87
C SER A 697 -1.36 9.76 12.74
N ARG A 698 -2.30 8.87 12.52
CA ARG A 698 -3.41 9.09 11.59
C ARG A 698 -4.71 8.65 12.23
N LEU A 699 -5.74 9.46 12.05
CA LEU A 699 -7.12 9.14 12.43
C LEU A 699 -8.02 9.36 11.22
N THR A 700 -8.70 8.30 10.80
CA THR A 700 -9.73 8.36 9.76
C THR A 700 -11.09 8.06 10.38
N SER A 701 -12.05 8.95 10.19
CA SER A 701 -13.44 8.80 10.59
C SER A 701 -14.33 8.79 9.35
N LYS A 702 -15.11 7.73 9.17
CA LYS A 702 -16.12 7.63 8.10
C LYS A 702 -17.51 7.54 8.73
N ILE A 703 -18.39 8.46 8.36
CA ILE A 703 -19.76 8.58 8.85
C ILE A 703 -20.72 8.51 7.66
N THR A 704 -21.67 7.61 7.71
CA THR A 704 -22.78 7.59 6.74
C THR A 704 -23.94 8.40 7.32
N LEU A 705 -24.17 9.57 6.75
CA LEU A 705 -25.22 10.51 7.13
C LEU A 705 -26.60 10.03 6.62
N PRO A 706 -27.73 10.59 7.14
CA PRO A 706 -29.01 10.47 6.48
C PRO A 706 -28.94 10.74 5.00
N SER A 707 -29.84 10.17 4.18
CA SER A 707 -29.82 10.27 2.71
C SER A 707 -28.63 9.56 2.03
N LYS A 708 -27.94 8.64 2.75
CA LYS A 708 -26.81 7.84 2.23
C LYS A 708 -25.67 8.69 1.68
N ILE A 709 -25.36 9.80 2.33
CA ILE A 709 -24.16 10.59 2.10
C ILE A 709 -23.06 10.06 3.01
N ASP A 710 -21.95 9.63 2.45
CA ASP A 710 -20.78 9.26 3.20
C ASP A 710 -19.89 10.48 3.41
N TRP A 711 -19.54 10.76 4.64
CA TRP A 711 -18.57 11.79 5.06
C TRP A 711 -17.35 11.11 5.63
N GLN A 712 -16.18 11.45 5.13
CA GLN A 712 -14.90 10.96 5.65
C GLN A 712 -13.98 12.12 6.02
N THR A 713 -13.35 12.02 7.19
CA THR A 713 -12.32 12.94 7.66
C THR A 713 -11.04 12.14 7.91
N ASN A 714 -9.91 12.66 7.47
CA ASN A 714 -8.59 12.09 7.72
C ASN A 714 -7.69 13.16 8.35
N LEU A 715 -7.25 12.92 9.57
CA LEU A 715 -6.29 13.75 10.29
C LEU A 715 -4.96 13.02 10.34
N MET A 716 -3.88 13.72 10.02
CA MET A 716 -2.52 13.17 10.00
C MET A 716 -1.55 14.13 10.67
N TYR A 717 -0.72 13.59 11.54
CA TYR A 717 0.42 14.29 12.11
C TYR A 717 1.68 13.46 11.88
N MET A 718 2.73 14.11 11.40
CA MET A 718 4.07 13.57 11.27
C MET A 718 5.00 14.35 12.19
N GLY A 719 5.62 13.67 13.15
CA GLY A 719 6.59 14.25 14.06
C GLY A 719 7.89 14.66 13.38
N GLY A 720 8.60 15.59 13.97
CA GLY A 720 9.90 16.02 13.48
C GLY A 720 10.95 14.91 13.61
N GLN A 721 12.02 15.02 12.80
CA GLN A 721 13.16 14.13 12.82
C GLN A 721 14.45 14.93 12.77
N SER A 722 15.48 14.47 13.50
CA SER A 722 16.80 15.08 13.50
C SER A 722 17.82 14.14 12.85
N ASN A 723 18.85 14.72 12.26
CA ASN A 723 20.06 14.03 11.83
C ASN A 723 21.31 14.77 12.35
N ALA A 724 22.50 14.31 12.00
CA ALA A 724 23.73 14.92 12.47
C ALA A 724 23.90 16.39 12.07
N GLN A 725 23.33 16.81 10.94
CA GLN A 725 23.52 18.13 10.36
C GLN A 725 22.25 19.01 10.37
N GLY A 726 21.19 18.59 11.08
CA GLY A 726 19.98 19.39 11.14
C GLY A 726 18.74 18.65 11.63
N ARG A 727 17.57 19.23 11.36
CA ARG A 727 16.28 18.62 11.70
C ARG A 727 15.19 19.02 10.70
N VAL A 728 14.21 18.15 10.56
CA VAL A 728 12.94 18.44 9.88
C VAL A 728 11.87 18.58 10.95
N LEU A 729 11.08 19.64 10.91
CA LEU A 729 10.01 19.87 11.88
C LEU A 729 8.78 19.03 11.54
N GLY A 730 7.94 18.76 12.55
CA GLY A 730 6.69 18.04 12.35
C GLY A 730 5.66 18.85 11.56
N ASN A 731 4.72 18.17 10.91
CA ASN A 731 3.62 18.80 10.20
C ASN A 731 2.27 18.11 10.49
N PHE A 732 1.20 18.90 10.37
CA PHE A 732 -0.17 18.46 10.51
C PHE A 732 -0.93 18.70 9.21
N SER A 733 -1.77 17.73 8.81
CA SER A 733 -2.68 17.90 7.69
C SER A 733 -4.05 17.27 7.96
N ALA A 734 -5.09 17.85 7.37
CA ALA A 734 -6.45 17.36 7.45
C ALA A 734 -7.07 17.29 6.05
N ASN A 735 -7.75 16.19 5.75
CA ASN A 735 -8.47 16.00 4.50
C ASN A 735 -9.95 15.72 4.78
N LEU A 736 -10.84 16.18 3.90
CA LEU A 736 -12.28 15.94 3.95
C LEU A 736 -12.78 15.36 2.65
N ALA A 737 -13.70 14.41 2.73
CA ALA A 737 -14.41 13.88 1.56
C ALA A 737 -15.89 13.65 1.84
N PHE A 738 -16.71 13.92 0.83
CA PHE A 738 -18.13 13.60 0.80
C PHE A 738 -18.43 12.78 -0.44
N SER A 739 -19.27 11.78 -0.33
CA SER A 739 -19.73 11.04 -1.51
C SER A 739 -21.16 10.59 -1.38
N LYS A 740 -21.82 10.48 -2.54
CA LYS A 740 -23.18 9.97 -2.65
C LYS A 740 -23.31 9.07 -3.87
N ASP A 741 -23.93 7.91 -3.66
CA ASP A 741 -24.33 7.06 -4.78
C ASP A 741 -25.59 7.62 -5.43
N VAL A 742 -25.58 7.68 -6.76
CA VAL A 742 -26.65 8.21 -7.64
C VAL A 742 -26.97 7.18 -8.73
N LEU A 743 -27.99 7.46 -9.57
CA LEU A 743 -28.34 6.59 -10.69
C LEU A 743 -28.62 5.12 -10.29
N LYS A 744 -29.35 4.91 -9.18
CA LYS A 744 -29.63 3.57 -8.62
C LYS A 744 -28.34 2.76 -8.36
N ASP A 745 -27.37 3.39 -7.72
CA ASP A 745 -26.04 2.85 -7.36
C ASP A 745 -25.10 2.59 -8.57
N LYS A 746 -25.46 2.97 -9.78
CA LYS A 746 -24.58 2.90 -10.95
C LYS A 746 -23.60 4.07 -11.02
N GLY A 747 -23.97 5.21 -10.43
CA GLY A 747 -23.15 6.41 -10.35
C GLY A 747 -22.68 6.69 -8.94
N THR A 748 -21.54 7.39 -8.79
CA THR A 748 -21.09 7.97 -7.52
C THR A 748 -20.54 9.36 -7.80
N ILE A 749 -21.00 10.36 -7.06
CA ILE A 749 -20.40 11.70 -7.03
C ILE A 749 -19.56 11.77 -5.77
N ALA A 750 -18.32 12.25 -5.86
CA ALA A 750 -17.45 12.48 -4.70
C ALA A 750 -16.81 13.87 -4.78
N PHE A 751 -16.79 14.55 -3.65
CA PHE A 751 -16.17 15.86 -3.44
C PHE A 751 -15.08 15.72 -2.38
N ASN A 752 -13.84 16.10 -2.69
CA ASN A 752 -12.67 15.95 -1.84
C ASN A 752 -11.98 17.29 -1.64
N VAL A 753 -11.53 17.55 -0.41
CA VAL A 753 -10.65 18.66 -0.06
C VAL A 753 -9.40 18.08 0.60
N ASN A 754 -8.27 18.13 -0.09
CA ASN A 754 -6.98 17.70 0.42
C ASN A 754 -6.28 18.90 1.06
N ASP A 755 -5.72 18.68 2.26
CA ASP A 755 -5.04 19.70 3.06
C ASP A 755 -5.91 20.96 3.33
N VAL A 756 -7.02 20.73 4.06
CA VAL A 756 -8.03 21.75 4.36
C VAL A 756 -7.43 23.04 4.92
N PHE A 757 -6.40 22.93 5.77
CA PHE A 757 -5.75 24.07 6.43
C PHE A 757 -4.56 24.64 5.64
N ASN A 758 -4.25 24.07 4.46
CA ASN A 758 -3.07 24.43 3.66
C ASN A 758 -1.76 24.37 4.48
N GLY A 759 -1.68 23.42 5.40
CA GLY A 759 -0.62 23.29 6.40
C GLY A 759 0.46 22.25 6.08
N ARG A 760 0.35 21.54 4.96
CA ARG A 760 1.31 20.51 4.55
C ARG A 760 2.59 21.14 4.02
N LYS A 761 3.43 21.57 4.97
CA LYS A 761 4.72 22.21 4.72
C LYS A 761 5.84 21.36 5.28
N ARG A 762 7.00 21.36 4.63
CA ARG A 762 8.23 20.78 5.16
C ARG A 762 9.14 21.93 5.59
N ILE A 763 9.45 21.98 6.88
CA ILE A 763 10.40 22.95 7.43
C ILE A 763 11.64 22.17 7.82
N MET A 764 12.78 22.56 7.25
CA MET A 764 14.07 21.93 7.47
C MET A 764 15.07 22.97 7.99
N GLU A 765 15.76 22.64 9.06
CA GLU A 765 16.85 23.42 9.60
C GLU A 765 18.15 22.63 9.41
N THR A 766 19.17 23.29 8.88
CA THR A 766 20.51 22.71 8.66
C THR A 766 21.53 23.55 9.38
N TYR A 767 22.47 22.89 10.06
CA TYR A 767 23.57 23.53 10.72
C TYR A 767 24.88 22.82 10.43
N LEU A 768 25.82 23.54 9.85
CA LEU A 768 27.20 23.12 9.61
C LEU A 768 28.09 24.08 10.43
N PRO A 769 28.70 23.60 11.53
CA PRO A 769 29.53 24.45 12.40
C PRO A 769 30.62 25.20 11.62
N GLY A 770 30.74 26.51 11.84
CA GLY A 770 31.72 27.36 11.18
C GLY A 770 31.49 27.60 9.68
N VAL A 771 30.38 27.08 9.10
CA VAL A 771 30.12 27.19 7.68
C VAL A 771 28.79 27.87 7.40
N LEU A 772 27.67 27.27 7.85
CA LEU A 772 26.34 27.83 7.61
C LEU A 772 25.31 27.41 8.63
N SER A 773 24.27 28.25 8.75
CA SER A 773 22.95 27.92 9.33
C SER A 773 21.87 28.23 8.31
N SER A 774 20.95 27.30 8.07
CA SER A 774 19.90 27.47 7.06
C SER A 774 18.56 26.98 7.59
N ARG A 775 17.49 27.72 7.26
CA ARG A 775 16.09 27.35 7.47
C ARG A 775 15.36 27.39 6.13
N ALA A 776 14.85 26.24 5.71
CA ALA A 776 14.06 26.11 4.50
C ALA A 776 12.62 25.72 4.86
N GLU A 777 11.65 26.48 4.41
CA GLU A 777 10.22 26.16 4.47
C GLU A 777 9.73 25.91 3.04
N MET A 778 9.20 24.73 2.80
CA MET A 778 8.78 24.31 1.47
C MET A 778 7.35 23.81 1.48
N GLN A 779 6.51 24.35 0.62
CA GLN A 779 5.18 23.85 0.31
C GLN A 779 5.14 23.37 -1.13
N TRP A 780 5.26 22.06 -1.31
CA TRP A 780 5.33 21.46 -2.63
C TRP A 780 4.00 21.45 -3.38
N ARG A 781 2.89 21.40 -2.65
CA ARG A 781 1.52 21.41 -3.17
C ARG A 781 0.62 22.19 -2.21
N ILE A 782 -0.15 23.10 -2.74
CA ILE A 782 -1.17 23.84 -1.99
C ILE A 782 -2.45 22.98 -1.82
N ARG A 783 -3.39 23.46 -1.01
CA ARG A 783 -4.71 22.85 -0.84
C ARG A 783 -5.36 22.58 -2.20
N GLN A 784 -5.95 21.37 -2.36
CA GLN A 784 -6.58 20.93 -3.59
C GLN A 784 -8.04 20.54 -3.32
N VAL A 785 -8.94 20.99 -4.18
CA VAL A 785 -10.36 20.62 -4.18
C VAL A 785 -10.64 19.84 -5.45
N THR A 786 -11.32 18.68 -5.35
CA THR A 786 -11.62 17.82 -6.49
C THR A 786 -13.05 17.33 -6.43
N LEU A 787 -13.77 17.42 -7.56
CA LEU A 787 -15.06 16.79 -7.81
C LEU A 787 -14.85 15.63 -8.77
N SER A 788 -15.38 14.46 -8.45
CA SER A 788 -15.30 13.29 -9.31
C SER A 788 -16.65 12.63 -9.51
N PHE A 789 -16.90 12.13 -10.72
CA PHE A 789 -18.05 11.34 -11.09
C PHE A 789 -17.59 9.97 -11.59
N THR A 790 -18.12 8.91 -11.00
CA THR A 790 -17.85 7.52 -11.37
C THR A 790 -19.14 6.88 -11.89
N TYR A 791 -19.11 6.29 -13.08
CA TYR A 791 -20.22 5.52 -13.65
C TYR A 791 -19.79 4.05 -13.83
N ARG A 792 -20.64 3.12 -13.39
CA ARG A 792 -20.42 1.67 -13.45
C ARG A 792 -21.54 1.01 -14.22
N PHE A 793 -21.19 0.22 -15.24
CA PHE A 793 -22.17 -0.51 -16.04
C PHE A 793 -21.97 -2.02 -15.91
N ASN A 794 -23.08 -2.76 -16.06
CA ASN A 794 -23.14 -4.22 -16.03
C ASN A 794 -22.40 -4.84 -14.82
N LYS A 795 -22.53 -4.23 -13.63
CA LYS A 795 -22.16 -4.90 -12.37
C LYS A 795 -23.08 -6.09 -12.18
N THR A 796 -22.53 -7.30 -12.11
CA THR A 796 -23.28 -8.47 -11.71
C THR A 796 -23.64 -8.40 -10.21
N LYS A 797 -24.82 -8.93 -9.84
CA LYS A 797 -25.31 -9.00 -8.45
C LYS A 797 -24.27 -9.64 -7.48
N ASN A 798 -23.43 -10.51 -7.97
CA ASN A 798 -22.40 -11.23 -7.19
C ASN A 798 -21.28 -10.34 -6.62
N GLU A 799 -21.07 -9.11 -7.11
CA GLU A 799 -20.16 -8.16 -6.45
C GLU A 799 -20.74 -7.57 -5.17
N ARG A 800 -22.07 -7.61 -5.01
CA ARG A 800 -22.78 -7.18 -3.79
C ARG A 800 -22.78 -8.25 -2.69
N GLU A 801 -22.62 -9.52 -3.05
CA GLU A 801 -22.97 -10.68 -2.21
C GLU A 801 -21.80 -11.58 -1.78
N ARG A 802 -20.54 -11.28 -2.08
CA ARG A 802 -19.45 -11.99 -1.42
C ARG A 802 -19.41 -11.58 0.05
N GLN A 803 -20.31 -12.20 0.83
CA GLN A 803 -20.07 -12.40 2.27
C GLN A 803 -18.65 -12.98 2.40
N PRO A 804 -17.87 -12.56 3.42
CA PRO A 804 -16.75 -13.38 3.84
C PRO A 804 -17.33 -14.78 4.02
N LYS A 805 -16.74 -15.80 3.37
CA LYS A 805 -17.01 -17.18 3.75
C LYS A 805 -16.96 -17.17 5.27
N LYS A 806 -18.08 -17.48 5.94
CA LYS A 806 -18.04 -17.83 7.35
C LYS A 806 -16.92 -18.85 7.42
N MET A 807 -15.87 -18.56 8.20
CA MET A 807 -14.94 -19.61 8.61
C MET A 807 -15.81 -20.71 9.15
N ASN A 808 -15.96 -21.79 8.39
CA ASN A 808 -16.60 -22.99 8.88
C ASN A 808 -15.75 -23.46 10.05
N ASP A 809 -16.38 -23.79 11.16
CA ASP A 809 -15.81 -24.24 12.41
C ASP A 809 -14.97 -25.54 12.32
N ASN A 810 -14.68 -26.03 11.14
CA ASN A 810 -13.85 -27.20 10.90
C ASN A 810 -12.73 -26.90 9.91
N GLY A 811 -11.58 -26.54 10.46
CA GLY A 811 -10.30 -26.52 9.76
C GLY A 811 -10.02 -25.16 9.10
N SER A 812 -9.26 -24.33 9.78
CA SER A 812 -8.60 -23.16 9.23
C SER A 812 -7.75 -23.54 8.03
N GLU A 813 -8.24 -23.33 6.80
CA GLU A 813 -7.41 -23.21 5.63
C GLU A 813 -6.61 -21.91 5.76
N MET A 814 -5.41 -22.00 6.35
CA MET A 814 -4.42 -20.96 6.13
C MET A 814 -3.87 -21.14 4.72
N GLU A 815 -4.31 -20.31 3.79
CA GLU A 815 -3.54 -20.04 2.59
C GLU A 815 -2.22 -19.41 3.01
N PHE A 816 -1.14 -20.19 3.00
CA PHE A 816 0.22 -19.66 2.91
C PHE A 816 0.41 -19.08 1.50
N GLN A 817 -0.37 -18.04 1.15
CA GLN A 817 -0.14 -17.25 -0.06
C GLN A 817 0.73 -16.06 0.35
N GLY A 818 2.05 -16.26 0.23
CA GLY A 818 3.00 -15.17 0.17
C GLY A 818 2.87 -14.41 -1.15
#